data_6c580e41ed161343a55dc7597aaf44fa
#
_entry.id   6c580e41ed161343a55dc7597aaf44fa
#
_cell.length_a   1.000
_cell.length_b   1.000
_cell.length_c   1.000
_cell.angle_alpha   90.00
_cell.angle_beta   90.00
_cell.angle_gamma   90.00
#
_symmetry.space_group_name_H-M   'P 1'
#
loop_
_entity.id
_entity.type
_entity.pdbx_description
1 polymer ?
#
loop_
_entity_poly.entity_id
_entity_poly.type
_entity_poly.pdbx_seq_one_letter_code
_entity_poly.pdbx_strand_id
1 'polypeptide(L)'
;MWDRIRNADRQALAWATIGLAIVFFLSLNALSNAVLTSTRLDLTEDRLFTLSDGTRDVLASLDEPIDLRFYYSERFDEIGPNIARHSDRVRELLDEYERLSNGKIRIEVFDPQPFSTEEDLAVSDGLQGQPFDQSGARAYFGISGTNSTDDVDSIGYLAPERSPFLEYDLTRLISNLAEPEKPVVALMTDLPFQGTQFDNFTPWLIVDGMRQFFDVKFLDKDATELPEGTEVLVIAGAHTIKDEMLYDMDQFVVNGGRVLAFADPYAESMALLGPSAGQLPPPGVGQAAIEPLLNAWGVTVARGEFVANLDDAVRVGFPNPETGQQVAVDYVAWLTLQGNRFATEDAVAAQLQRIVVSSSGAFMPAEDAETTLEPLIFTTPTSDLMSAFEIAQQPNPIALLDRFEPQETVYNLAARVTGKVKSAFPDGPPEAAIEAAEDEAAAEALRAAHKSVAETDASIILVGDVDMLANQNWAQVQDVAGEQVAIPTANNADFFINAIDNLRGSQGLVGLRGRGFSIRPFEVIEEMRAEADNKFRSKEQELLTRITEMDQTIERLQQEEQTTGVILTAEQQAEIDNFRLEMLDLRKELRDVQRSLREDVENLEREVRVFNIWAVPLVIAVLAILLAIVRRIRRSRYHRAVLH
;
A
#
# COMPACT_ATOMS: atom_id res chain seq x y z
N MET A 1 4.01 -42.29 -59.76
CA MET A 1 4.39 -41.95 -58.33
C MET A 1 3.42 -42.57 -57.32
N TRP A 2 2.14 -42.51 -57.56
CA TRP A 2 1.09 -43.08 -56.67
C TRP A 2 1.12 -44.61 -56.58
N ASP A 3 1.43 -45.31 -57.65
CA ASP A 3 1.50 -46.81 -57.70
C ASP A 3 2.71 -47.38 -56.93
N ARG A 4 3.80 -46.61 -56.80
CA ARG A 4 4.96 -47.00 -55.97
C ARG A 4 4.68 -46.87 -54.46
N ILE A 5 3.80 -45.94 -54.03
CA ILE A 5 3.41 -45.77 -52.63
C ILE A 5 2.44 -46.91 -52.23
N ARG A 6 1.58 -47.33 -53.14
CA ARG A 6 0.56 -48.38 -52.88
C ARG A 6 1.11 -49.75 -52.67
N ASN A 7 2.32 -50.03 -53.23
CA ASN A 7 3.02 -51.32 -53.16
C ASN A 7 4.23 -51.30 -52.20
N ALA A 8 4.43 -50.25 -51.45
CA ALA A 8 5.51 -50.19 -50.49
C ALA A 8 5.19 -51.02 -49.24
N ASP A 9 6.20 -51.70 -48.73
CA ASP A 9 6.12 -52.55 -47.56
C ASP A 9 5.59 -51.68 -46.38
N ARG A 10 4.63 -52.20 -45.63
CA ARG A 10 3.98 -51.49 -44.50
C ARG A 10 4.99 -51.00 -43.49
N GLN A 11 6.11 -51.66 -43.30
CA GLN A 11 7.19 -51.24 -42.44
C GLN A 11 7.95 -50.03 -43.01
N ALA A 12 8.22 -50.01 -44.31
CA ALA A 12 8.88 -48.88 -44.98
C ALA A 12 7.99 -47.62 -44.97
N LEU A 13 6.67 -47.76 -45.18
CA LEU A 13 5.70 -46.68 -45.05
C LEU A 13 5.63 -46.14 -43.61
N ALA A 14 5.67 -47.02 -42.61
CA ALA A 14 5.67 -46.60 -41.18
C ALA A 14 6.94 -45.80 -40.84
N TRP A 15 8.11 -46.24 -41.27
CA TRP A 15 9.37 -45.50 -41.07
C TRP A 15 9.40 -44.17 -41.82
N ALA A 16 8.88 -44.11 -43.04
CA ALA A 16 8.76 -42.87 -43.80
C ALA A 16 7.82 -41.89 -43.13
N THR A 17 6.69 -42.35 -42.56
CA THR A 17 5.73 -41.50 -41.82
C THR A 17 6.33 -40.97 -40.53
N ILE A 18 7.10 -41.80 -39.79
CA ILE A 18 7.82 -41.36 -38.59
C ILE A 18 8.89 -40.32 -38.96
N GLY A 19 9.67 -40.55 -40.00
CA GLY A 19 10.66 -39.59 -40.49
C GLY A 19 10.04 -38.26 -40.90
N LEU A 20 8.91 -38.28 -41.60
CA LEU A 20 8.17 -37.10 -42.00
C LEU A 20 7.59 -36.36 -40.78
N ALA A 21 7.09 -37.09 -39.79
CA ALA A 21 6.59 -36.51 -38.54
C ALA A 21 7.70 -35.84 -37.72
N ILE A 22 8.89 -36.40 -37.67
CA ILE A 22 10.06 -35.82 -37.03
C ILE A 22 10.49 -34.54 -37.76
N VAL A 23 10.60 -34.58 -39.09
CA VAL A 23 10.92 -33.36 -39.88
C VAL A 23 9.86 -32.27 -39.71
N PHE A 24 8.58 -32.63 -39.73
CA PHE A 24 7.48 -31.70 -39.49
C PHE A 24 7.56 -31.10 -38.10
N PHE A 25 7.81 -31.91 -37.08
CA PHE A 25 7.97 -31.44 -35.70
C PHE A 25 9.15 -30.48 -35.55
N LEU A 26 10.30 -30.82 -36.12
CA LEU A 26 11.48 -29.97 -36.11
C LEU A 26 11.25 -28.64 -36.87
N SER A 27 10.59 -28.72 -38.03
CA SER A 27 10.26 -27.56 -38.84
C SER A 27 9.23 -26.67 -38.14
N LEU A 28 8.24 -27.25 -37.47
CA LEU A 28 7.24 -26.52 -36.69
C LEU A 28 7.88 -25.85 -35.47
N ASN A 29 8.80 -26.53 -34.78
CA ASN A 29 9.57 -25.96 -33.69
C ASN A 29 10.47 -24.79 -34.14
N ALA A 30 11.19 -24.98 -35.27
CA ALA A 30 12.03 -23.92 -35.84
C ALA A 30 11.20 -22.72 -36.30
N LEU A 31 10.04 -22.96 -36.95
CA LEU A 31 9.12 -21.91 -37.34
C LEU A 31 8.48 -21.20 -36.13
N SER A 32 8.06 -21.98 -35.13
CA SER A 32 7.53 -21.46 -33.87
C SER A 32 8.56 -20.57 -33.17
N ASN A 33 9.82 -21.03 -33.11
CA ASN A 33 10.90 -20.25 -32.50
C ASN A 33 11.26 -18.97 -33.30
N ALA A 34 11.06 -18.98 -34.61
CA ALA A 34 11.33 -17.81 -35.48
C ALA A 34 10.19 -16.79 -35.52
N VAL A 35 8.93 -17.24 -35.36
CA VAL A 35 7.73 -16.41 -35.56
C VAL A 35 7.09 -16.03 -34.21
N LEU A 36 7.21 -16.88 -33.19
CA LEU A 36 6.55 -16.69 -31.90
C LEU A 36 7.52 -16.16 -30.81
N THR A 37 8.72 -15.75 -31.17
CA THR A 37 9.66 -15.12 -30.22
C THR A 37 9.14 -13.84 -29.59
N SER A 38 8.18 -13.16 -30.25
CA SER A 38 7.58 -11.92 -29.77
C SER A 38 6.19 -12.10 -29.13
N THR A 39 5.60 -13.29 -29.18
CA THR A 39 4.28 -13.55 -28.60
C THR A 39 4.42 -14.37 -27.33
N ARG A 40 4.69 -13.69 -26.20
CA ARG A 40 4.55 -14.29 -24.87
C ARG A 40 3.07 -14.22 -24.47
N LEU A 41 2.44 -15.37 -24.22
CA LEU A 41 1.11 -15.42 -23.62
C LEU A 41 1.32 -15.53 -22.10
N ASP A 42 1.16 -14.41 -21.44
CA ASP A 42 1.16 -14.39 -20.00
C ASP A 42 -0.19 -14.92 -19.50
N LEU A 43 -0.17 -16.09 -18.88
CA LEU A 43 -1.34 -16.77 -18.31
C LEU A 43 -1.49 -16.52 -16.81
N THR A 44 -0.63 -15.68 -16.23
CA THR A 44 -0.79 -15.26 -14.85
C THR A 44 -1.93 -14.25 -14.78
N GLU A 45 -2.73 -14.31 -13.73
CA GLU A 45 -3.90 -13.45 -13.55
C GLU A 45 -3.51 -11.97 -13.53
N ASP A 46 -2.36 -11.63 -12.92
CA ASP A 46 -1.82 -10.26 -12.83
C ASP A 46 -0.86 -9.89 -13.95
N ARG A 47 -0.72 -10.74 -14.96
CA ARG A 47 0.24 -10.52 -16.04
C ARG A 47 1.66 -10.21 -15.53
N LEU A 48 2.14 -10.98 -14.55
CA LEU A 48 3.41 -10.77 -13.85
C LEU A 48 4.65 -10.76 -14.77
N PHE A 49 4.53 -11.31 -15.97
CA PHE A 49 5.57 -11.35 -17.00
C PHE A 49 5.31 -10.37 -18.16
N THR A 50 4.31 -9.52 -18.01
CA THR A 50 3.97 -8.49 -19.00
C THR A 50 4.15 -7.12 -18.34
N LEU A 51 4.90 -6.22 -19.00
CA LEU A 51 5.05 -4.85 -18.50
C LEU A 51 3.70 -4.16 -18.38
N SER A 52 3.57 -3.37 -17.33
CA SER A 52 2.39 -2.54 -17.09
C SER A 52 2.19 -1.52 -18.21
N ASP A 53 0.98 -1.02 -18.29
CA ASP A 53 0.69 0.06 -19.26
C ASP A 53 1.48 1.32 -18.87
N GLY A 54 1.62 1.63 -17.57
CA GLY A 54 2.43 2.74 -17.09
C GLY A 54 3.92 2.66 -17.50
N THR A 55 4.55 1.50 -17.40
CA THR A 55 5.92 1.31 -17.91
C THR A 55 5.98 1.57 -19.42
N ARG A 56 5.01 1.06 -20.17
CA ARG A 56 4.96 1.27 -21.63
C ARG A 56 4.77 2.71 -22.00
N ASP A 57 3.96 3.45 -21.25
CA ASP A 57 3.74 4.87 -21.45
C ASP A 57 5.01 5.67 -21.20
N VAL A 58 5.73 5.37 -20.08
CA VAL A 58 7.05 5.98 -19.79
C VAL A 58 8.05 5.68 -20.91
N LEU A 59 8.16 4.41 -21.35
CA LEU A 59 9.07 4.05 -22.43
C LEU A 59 8.72 4.68 -23.78
N ALA A 60 7.43 4.86 -24.04
CA ALA A 60 6.93 5.50 -25.28
C ALA A 60 7.13 7.03 -25.27
N SER A 61 7.11 7.66 -24.08
CA SER A 61 7.28 9.11 -23.91
C SER A 61 8.72 9.58 -23.92
N LEU A 62 9.70 8.66 -23.92
CA LEU A 62 11.12 9.02 -23.95
C LEU A 62 11.45 9.83 -25.22
N ASP A 63 11.95 11.04 -25.03
CA ASP A 63 12.40 11.90 -26.14
C ASP A 63 13.88 11.67 -26.48
N GLU A 64 14.71 11.39 -25.48
CA GLU A 64 16.14 11.25 -25.58
C GLU A 64 16.64 9.86 -25.16
N PRO A 65 17.82 9.42 -25.63
CA PRO A 65 18.38 8.14 -25.24
C PRO A 65 18.89 8.15 -23.81
N ILE A 66 18.71 7.02 -23.12
CA ILE A 66 19.23 6.73 -21.78
C ILE A 66 20.12 5.52 -21.88
N ASP A 67 21.35 5.64 -21.38
CA ASP A 67 22.34 4.57 -21.33
C ASP A 67 22.32 3.94 -19.92
N LEU A 68 21.95 2.66 -19.84
CA LEU A 68 21.88 1.89 -18.59
C LEU A 68 23.08 0.96 -18.48
N ARG A 69 23.75 0.97 -17.33
CA ARG A 69 24.85 0.08 -16.99
C ARG A 69 24.40 -0.89 -15.92
N PHE A 70 24.27 -2.15 -16.28
CA PHE A 70 23.89 -3.20 -15.35
C PHE A 70 25.14 -3.91 -14.84
N TYR A 71 25.34 -3.89 -13.53
CA TYR A 71 26.47 -4.48 -12.84
C TYR A 71 26.02 -5.74 -12.10
N TYR A 72 26.64 -6.88 -12.44
CA TYR A 72 26.41 -8.14 -11.76
C TYR A 72 27.70 -8.92 -11.63
N SER A 73 28.21 -9.04 -10.40
CA SER A 73 29.37 -9.87 -10.10
C SER A 73 28.98 -11.36 -10.18
N GLU A 74 29.51 -12.12 -11.14
CA GLU A 74 29.23 -13.55 -11.29
C GLU A 74 29.54 -14.37 -10.03
N ARG A 75 30.36 -13.86 -9.13
CA ARG A 75 30.62 -14.46 -7.82
C ARG A 75 29.38 -14.64 -6.96
N PHE A 76 28.31 -13.90 -7.18
CA PHE A 76 27.03 -14.12 -6.49
C PHE A 76 26.42 -15.49 -6.77
N ASP A 77 26.76 -16.12 -7.90
CA ASP A 77 26.29 -17.47 -8.23
C ASP A 77 26.81 -18.52 -7.23
N GLU A 78 27.95 -18.24 -6.57
CA GLU A 78 28.54 -19.09 -5.53
C GLU A 78 27.77 -19.01 -4.20
N ILE A 79 27.05 -17.90 -3.94
CA ILE A 79 26.29 -17.68 -2.68
C ILE A 79 25.00 -18.49 -2.67
N GLY A 80 24.31 -18.57 -3.81
CA GLY A 80 23.11 -19.39 -3.91
C GLY A 80 22.20 -19.08 -5.09
N PRO A 81 21.30 -20.02 -5.41
CA PRO A 81 20.47 -19.95 -6.62
C PRO A 81 19.38 -18.85 -6.59
N ASN A 82 19.15 -18.19 -5.46
CA ASN A 82 18.14 -17.14 -5.37
C ASN A 82 18.60 -15.84 -6.04
N ILE A 83 19.85 -15.42 -5.80
CA ILE A 83 20.42 -14.20 -6.38
C ILE A 83 20.60 -14.39 -7.88
N ALA A 84 21.11 -15.56 -8.31
CA ALA A 84 21.27 -15.88 -9.73
C ALA A 84 19.92 -15.80 -10.49
N ARG A 85 18.87 -16.42 -9.97
CA ARG A 85 17.52 -16.34 -10.56
C ARG A 85 16.96 -14.92 -10.59
N HIS A 86 17.25 -14.12 -9.56
CA HIS A 86 16.84 -12.73 -9.55
C HIS A 86 17.61 -11.92 -10.59
N SER A 87 18.91 -12.13 -10.76
CA SER A 87 19.72 -11.53 -11.83
C SER A 87 19.20 -11.89 -13.22
N ASP A 88 18.84 -13.16 -13.47
CA ASP A 88 18.23 -13.57 -14.73
C ASP A 88 16.93 -12.80 -15.01
N ARG A 89 16.08 -12.64 -13.98
CA ARG A 89 14.84 -11.87 -14.11
C ARG A 89 15.11 -10.38 -14.38
N VAL A 90 16.11 -9.77 -13.74
CA VAL A 90 16.51 -8.38 -14.02
C VAL A 90 16.93 -8.25 -15.49
N ARG A 91 17.77 -9.16 -16.00
CA ARG A 91 18.20 -9.16 -17.40
C ARG A 91 17.03 -9.30 -18.37
N GLU A 92 16.12 -10.24 -18.12
CA GLU A 92 14.93 -10.41 -18.97
C GLU A 92 14.07 -9.14 -19.02
N LEU A 93 13.93 -8.46 -17.88
CA LEU A 93 13.16 -7.23 -17.80
C LEU A 93 13.86 -6.08 -18.54
N LEU A 94 15.17 -5.93 -18.37
CA LEU A 94 15.99 -4.95 -19.08
C LEU A 94 15.94 -5.15 -20.60
N ASP A 95 16.05 -6.39 -21.08
CA ASP A 95 15.93 -6.71 -22.51
C ASP A 95 14.56 -6.28 -23.07
N GLU A 96 13.49 -6.41 -22.27
CA GLU A 96 12.14 -5.98 -22.66
C GLU A 96 12.04 -4.47 -22.71
N TYR A 97 12.69 -3.74 -21.77
CA TYR A 97 12.76 -2.27 -21.78
C TYR A 97 13.52 -1.76 -23.01
N GLU A 98 14.70 -2.34 -23.32
CA GLU A 98 15.45 -1.99 -24.52
C GLU A 98 14.61 -2.18 -25.78
N ARG A 99 13.90 -3.31 -25.88
CA ARG A 99 13.05 -3.64 -27.02
C ARG A 99 11.87 -2.67 -27.19
N LEU A 100 11.21 -2.28 -26.10
CA LEU A 100 9.99 -1.44 -26.14
C LEU A 100 10.30 0.06 -26.24
N SER A 101 11.49 0.51 -25.86
CA SER A 101 11.93 1.90 -25.94
C SER A 101 12.20 2.41 -27.34
N ASN A 102 12.02 1.58 -28.39
CA ASN A 102 12.36 1.93 -29.77
C ASN A 102 13.81 2.40 -29.98
N GLY A 103 14.76 1.82 -29.22
CA GLY A 103 16.18 2.16 -29.25
C GLY A 103 16.57 3.40 -28.45
N LYS A 104 15.67 3.90 -27.59
CA LYS A 104 15.96 5.00 -26.67
C LYS A 104 16.67 4.52 -25.40
N ILE A 105 16.53 3.26 -25.02
CA ILE A 105 17.30 2.65 -23.93
C ILE A 105 18.39 1.77 -24.54
N ARG A 106 19.61 1.90 -24.02
CA ARG A 106 20.76 1.06 -24.33
C ARG A 106 21.26 0.44 -23.06
N ILE A 107 21.63 -0.84 -23.10
CA ILE A 107 22.05 -1.57 -21.92
C ILE A 107 23.46 -2.11 -22.13
N GLU A 108 24.35 -1.81 -21.20
CA GLU A 108 25.68 -2.38 -21.09
C GLU A 108 25.77 -3.22 -19.81
N VAL A 109 26.35 -4.41 -19.92
CA VAL A 109 26.47 -5.36 -18.79
C VAL A 109 27.92 -5.45 -18.37
N PHE A 110 28.17 -5.28 -17.06
CA PHE A 110 29.49 -5.33 -16.44
C PHE A 110 29.55 -6.43 -15.38
N ASP A 111 30.70 -7.10 -15.27
CA ASP A 111 31.04 -8.07 -14.22
C ASP A 111 32.17 -7.50 -13.34
N PRO A 112 31.88 -6.70 -12.30
CA PRO A 112 32.90 -6.14 -11.43
C PRO A 112 33.65 -7.25 -10.67
N GLN A 113 34.93 -7.42 -11.00
CA GLN A 113 35.85 -8.28 -10.27
C GLN A 113 36.61 -7.45 -9.23
N PRO A 114 37.01 -8.01 -8.09
CA PRO A 114 37.78 -7.29 -7.10
C PRO A 114 39.03 -6.64 -7.70
N PHE A 115 39.20 -5.33 -7.44
CA PHE A 115 40.31 -4.49 -7.92
C PHE A 115 40.35 -4.32 -9.44
N SER A 116 39.25 -4.44 -10.13
CA SER A 116 39.12 -4.19 -11.57
C SER A 116 38.66 -2.76 -11.87
N THR A 117 38.80 -2.36 -13.14
CA THR A 117 38.27 -1.06 -13.62
C THR A 117 36.74 -1.01 -13.58
N GLU A 118 36.08 -2.18 -13.72
CA GLU A 118 34.64 -2.31 -13.62
C GLU A 118 34.15 -2.12 -12.18
N GLU A 119 34.96 -2.51 -11.17
CA GLU A 119 34.67 -2.19 -9.77
C GLU A 119 34.76 -0.69 -9.50
N ASP A 120 35.84 -0.05 -9.98
CA ASP A 120 36.03 1.40 -9.84
C ASP A 120 34.86 2.16 -10.51
N LEU A 121 34.42 1.69 -11.68
CA LEU A 121 33.28 2.26 -12.40
C LEU A 121 31.97 2.07 -11.61
N ALA A 122 31.71 0.87 -11.07
CA ALA A 122 30.54 0.60 -10.26
C ALA A 122 30.46 1.52 -9.02
N VAL A 123 31.60 1.74 -8.34
CA VAL A 123 31.67 2.65 -7.18
C VAL A 123 31.42 4.10 -7.62
N SER A 124 31.99 4.53 -8.76
CA SER A 124 31.79 5.90 -9.28
C SER A 124 30.35 6.15 -9.70
N ASP A 125 29.64 5.12 -10.15
CA ASP A 125 28.23 5.15 -10.53
C ASP A 125 27.28 5.03 -9.33
N GLY A 126 27.81 5.03 -8.09
CA GLY A 126 27.03 5.05 -6.85
C GLY A 126 26.55 3.67 -6.37
N LEU A 127 27.10 2.58 -6.90
CA LEU A 127 26.71 1.25 -6.47
C LEU A 127 27.31 0.86 -5.11
N GLN A 128 26.57 0.07 -4.38
CA GLN A 128 26.96 -0.44 -3.06
C GLN A 128 27.48 -1.88 -3.17
N GLY A 129 28.79 -2.04 -2.98
CA GLY A 129 29.39 -3.37 -2.96
C GLY A 129 29.06 -4.13 -1.69
N GLN A 130 28.47 -5.30 -1.84
CA GLN A 130 28.15 -6.19 -0.72
C GLN A 130 29.40 -6.98 -0.28
N PRO A 131 29.67 -7.13 1.03
CA PRO A 131 30.76 -7.95 1.50
C PRO A 131 30.58 -9.41 1.04
N PHE A 132 31.59 -9.94 0.34
CA PHE A 132 31.50 -11.30 -0.19
C PHE A 132 32.21 -12.34 0.71
N ASP A 133 33.37 -11.98 1.26
CA ASP A 133 34.17 -12.85 2.10
C ASP A 133 34.89 -12.07 3.20
N GLN A 134 35.65 -12.81 4.05
CA GLN A 134 36.43 -12.20 5.14
C GLN A 134 37.68 -11.44 4.66
N SER A 135 38.02 -11.49 3.38
CA SER A 135 39.15 -10.74 2.78
C SER A 135 38.85 -9.29 2.52
N GLY A 136 37.58 -8.87 2.64
CA GLY A 136 37.10 -7.53 2.31
C GLY A 136 36.76 -7.36 0.82
N ALA A 137 36.74 -8.45 0.03
CA ALA A 137 36.29 -8.42 -1.36
C ALA A 137 34.78 -8.11 -1.42
N ARG A 138 34.39 -7.27 -2.38
CA ARG A 138 32.99 -6.88 -2.57
C ARG A 138 32.46 -7.46 -3.87
N ALA A 139 31.17 -7.68 -3.90
CA ALA A 139 30.41 -8.07 -5.08
C ALA A 139 29.30 -7.06 -5.33
N TYR A 140 29.01 -6.75 -6.59
CA TYR A 140 28.08 -5.70 -6.99
C TYR A 140 26.91 -6.28 -7.75
N PHE A 141 25.72 -5.82 -7.39
CA PHE A 141 24.49 -6.16 -8.08
C PHE A 141 23.57 -4.95 -8.09
N GLY A 142 23.67 -4.14 -9.11
CA GLY A 142 22.95 -2.87 -9.21
C GLY A 142 22.89 -2.36 -10.64
N ILE A 143 22.30 -1.20 -10.81
CA ILE A 143 22.15 -0.56 -12.11
C ILE A 143 22.35 0.95 -11.96
N SER A 144 23.06 1.56 -12.91
CA SER A 144 23.18 3.00 -13.08
C SER A 144 22.67 3.40 -14.45
N GLY A 145 22.08 4.57 -14.55
CA GLY A 145 21.64 5.16 -15.81
C GLY A 145 22.21 6.55 -16.00
N THR A 146 22.40 6.94 -17.25
CA THR A 146 22.86 8.29 -17.63
C THR A 146 22.01 8.78 -18.80
N ASN A 147 21.55 10.03 -18.73
CA ASN A 147 20.83 10.68 -19.83
C ASN A 147 21.78 11.46 -20.76
N SER A 148 21.25 12.17 -21.74
CA SER A 148 22.01 12.95 -22.71
C SER A 148 22.64 14.22 -22.13
N THR A 149 22.23 14.66 -20.93
CA THR A 149 22.76 15.82 -20.20
C THR A 149 23.76 15.43 -19.11
N ASP A 150 24.20 14.16 -19.09
CA ASP A 150 25.13 13.60 -18.10
C ASP A 150 24.55 13.54 -16.66
N ASP A 151 23.22 13.64 -16.51
CA ASP A 151 22.59 13.36 -15.22
C ASP A 151 22.65 11.86 -14.94
N VAL A 152 22.97 11.50 -13.71
CA VAL A 152 23.14 10.10 -13.28
C VAL A 152 22.16 9.78 -12.17
N ASP A 153 21.44 8.67 -12.31
CA ASP A 153 20.67 8.06 -11.22
C ASP A 153 21.01 6.57 -11.13
N SER A 154 20.92 5.97 -9.94
CA SER A 154 21.33 4.58 -9.74
C SER A 154 20.50 3.86 -8.69
N ILE A 155 20.40 2.53 -8.85
CA ILE A 155 19.94 1.60 -7.83
C ILE A 155 21.17 0.85 -7.33
N GLY A 156 21.70 1.26 -6.18
CA GLY A 156 22.98 0.79 -5.64
C GLY A 156 23.03 -0.71 -5.37
N TYR A 157 21.90 -1.31 -5.00
CA TYR A 157 21.74 -2.75 -4.82
C TYR A 157 20.34 -3.24 -5.22
N LEU A 158 20.28 -4.18 -6.16
CA LEU A 158 19.04 -4.85 -6.60
C LEU A 158 18.72 -6.04 -5.69
N ALA A 159 18.15 -5.75 -4.54
CA ALA A 159 17.84 -6.76 -3.52
C ALA A 159 16.81 -7.79 -4.01
N PRO A 160 17.05 -9.13 -3.86
CA PRO A 160 16.07 -10.16 -4.22
C PRO A 160 14.73 -10.01 -3.49
N GLU A 161 14.73 -9.47 -2.28
CA GLU A 161 13.55 -9.20 -1.45
C GLU A 161 12.63 -8.15 -2.08
N ARG A 162 13.20 -7.28 -2.93
CA ARG A 162 12.47 -6.26 -3.71
C ARG A 162 12.05 -6.73 -5.11
N SER A 163 12.20 -8.02 -5.40
CA SER A 163 11.80 -8.59 -6.70
C SER A 163 10.37 -8.23 -7.15
N PRO A 164 9.37 -8.14 -6.26
CA PRO A 164 8.02 -7.68 -6.66
C PRO A 164 7.97 -6.22 -7.14
N PHE A 165 8.89 -5.38 -6.69
CA PHE A 165 8.97 -3.96 -7.03
C PHE A 165 9.96 -3.63 -8.15
N LEU A 166 10.59 -4.64 -8.73
CA LEU A 166 11.68 -4.46 -9.71
C LEU A 166 11.26 -3.63 -10.93
N GLU A 167 10.08 -3.88 -11.48
CA GLU A 167 9.54 -3.11 -12.61
C GLU A 167 9.36 -1.63 -12.23
N TYR A 168 8.83 -1.38 -11.04
CA TYR A 168 8.69 -0.03 -10.51
C TYR A 168 10.05 0.68 -10.32
N ASP A 169 11.01 0.01 -9.67
CA ASP A 169 12.32 0.60 -9.38
C ASP A 169 13.07 0.97 -10.68
N LEU A 170 13.00 0.11 -11.70
CA LEU A 170 13.63 0.37 -13.01
C LEU A 170 12.89 1.46 -13.80
N THR A 171 11.56 1.45 -13.81
CA THR A 171 10.78 2.48 -14.52
C THR A 171 10.97 3.84 -13.87
N ARG A 172 11.07 3.90 -12.54
CA ARG A 172 11.39 5.11 -11.79
C ARG A 172 12.76 5.67 -12.18
N LEU A 173 13.80 4.82 -12.20
CA LEU A 173 15.15 5.23 -12.63
C LEU A 173 15.10 5.88 -14.01
N ILE A 174 14.40 5.29 -14.95
CA ILE A 174 14.26 5.79 -16.31
C ILE A 174 13.45 7.10 -16.34
N SER A 175 12.36 7.18 -15.60
CA SER A 175 11.52 8.38 -15.51
C SER A 175 12.30 9.58 -14.93
N ASN A 176 13.08 9.36 -13.88
CA ASN A 176 13.93 10.40 -13.29
C ASN A 176 14.99 10.92 -14.28
N LEU A 177 15.55 10.03 -15.09
CA LEU A 177 16.53 10.41 -16.12
C LEU A 177 15.89 11.08 -17.33
N ALA A 178 14.63 10.77 -17.63
CA ALA A 178 13.87 11.39 -18.70
C ALA A 178 13.42 12.82 -18.35
N GLU A 179 13.07 13.06 -17.08
CA GLU A 179 12.62 14.35 -16.56
C GLU A 179 13.47 14.71 -15.32
N PRO A 180 14.69 15.28 -15.52
CA PRO A 180 15.59 15.57 -14.41
C PRO A 180 15.14 16.76 -13.56
N GLU A 181 14.32 17.68 -14.09
CA GLU A 181 13.72 18.77 -13.33
C GLU A 181 12.52 18.25 -12.53
N LYS A 182 12.71 18.14 -11.22
CA LYS A 182 11.63 17.66 -10.33
C LYS A 182 10.57 18.73 -10.15
N PRO A 183 9.27 18.34 -10.22
CA PRO A 183 8.18 19.27 -9.97
C PRO A 183 8.17 19.75 -8.51
N VAL A 184 7.81 21.01 -8.33
CA VAL A 184 7.76 21.63 -7.01
C VAL A 184 6.48 21.22 -6.28
N VAL A 185 6.65 20.64 -5.10
CA VAL A 185 5.58 20.32 -4.16
C VAL A 185 5.75 21.15 -2.89
N ALA A 186 4.81 22.05 -2.65
CA ALA A 186 4.78 22.83 -1.41
C ALA A 186 4.11 22.01 -0.30
N LEU A 187 4.75 21.87 0.86
CA LEU A 187 4.25 21.08 1.99
C LEU A 187 4.09 21.96 3.23
N MET A 188 2.84 22.19 3.63
CA MET A 188 2.48 22.85 4.89
C MET A 188 2.22 21.82 5.97
N THR A 189 3.03 21.85 7.06
CA THR A 189 2.92 20.87 8.14
C THR A 189 3.51 21.41 9.45
N ASP A 190 2.87 21.03 10.57
CA ASP A 190 3.42 21.19 11.93
C ASP A 190 3.96 19.86 12.49
N LEU A 191 3.85 18.76 11.71
CA LEU A 191 4.31 17.43 12.09
C LEU A 191 5.83 17.29 11.94
N PRO A 192 6.46 16.37 12.69
CA PRO A 192 7.92 16.19 12.67
C PRO A 192 8.43 15.43 11.43
N PHE A 193 7.97 15.79 10.25
CA PHE A 193 8.40 15.14 9.00
C PHE A 193 9.91 15.21 8.75
N GLN A 194 10.55 16.28 9.22
CA GLN A 194 12.00 16.45 9.10
C GLN A 194 12.78 15.85 10.28
N GLY A 195 12.10 15.09 11.15
CA GLY A 195 12.65 14.56 12.37
C GLY A 195 12.74 15.58 13.50
N THR A 196 13.14 15.09 14.67
CA THR A 196 13.26 15.85 15.91
C THR A 196 14.67 15.72 16.50
N GLN A 197 14.98 16.53 17.52
CA GLN A 197 16.23 16.35 18.27
C GLN A 197 16.31 15.01 19.02
N PHE A 198 15.20 14.30 19.21
CA PHE A 198 15.14 13.00 19.91
C PHE A 198 15.47 11.83 18.99
N ASP A 199 15.32 12.01 17.68
CA ASP A 199 15.64 11.03 16.64
C ASP A 199 16.83 11.46 15.77
N ASN A 200 17.67 12.39 16.29
CA ASN A 200 18.79 12.98 15.58
C ASN A 200 18.40 13.66 14.26
N PHE A 201 17.23 14.27 14.20
CA PHE A 201 16.68 14.89 12.99
C PHE A 201 16.57 13.93 11.80
N THR A 202 16.23 12.68 12.09
CA THR A 202 15.98 11.68 11.05
C THR A 202 14.62 11.95 10.40
N PRO A 203 14.53 12.26 9.10
CA PRO A 203 13.25 12.49 8.43
C PRO A 203 12.39 11.22 8.44
N TRP A 204 11.07 11.42 8.36
CA TRP A 204 10.18 10.31 8.08
C TRP A 204 10.48 9.73 6.69
N LEU A 205 10.36 8.41 6.55
CA LEU A 205 10.62 7.71 5.29
C LEU A 205 9.80 8.24 4.11
N ILE A 206 8.62 8.79 4.39
CA ILE A 206 7.76 9.40 3.37
C ILE A 206 8.41 10.63 2.73
N VAL A 207 9.20 11.40 3.49
CA VAL A 207 9.92 12.57 2.98
C VAL A 207 11.00 12.16 1.98
N ASP A 208 11.73 11.10 2.30
CA ASP A 208 12.74 10.55 1.39
C ASP A 208 12.07 9.97 0.13
N GLY A 209 10.92 9.32 0.30
CA GLY A 209 10.07 8.89 -0.81
C GLY A 209 9.65 10.06 -1.70
N MET A 210 9.16 11.16 -1.12
CA MET A 210 8.79 12.37 -1.88
C MET A 210 9.98 12.95 -2.65
N ARG A 211 11.14 13.12 -1.99
CA ARG A 211 12.35 13.73 -2.58
C ARG A 211 12.92 12.94 -3.77
N GLN A 212 12.55 11.68 -3.90
CA GLN A 212 12.93 10.89 -5.08
C GLN A 212 12.24 11.41 -6.35
N PHE A 213 11.01 11.95 -6.24
CA PHE A 213 10.17 12.34 -7.38
C PHE A 213 9.94 13.84 -7.46
N PHE A 214 10.02 14.57 -6.34
CA PHE A 214 9.58 15.96 -6.22
C PHE A 214 10.66 16.84 -5.59
N ASP A 215 10.68 18.12 -5.97
CA ASP A 215 11.36 19.18 -5.22
C ASP A 215 10.44 19.65 -4.09
N VAL A 216 10.65 19.12 -2.89
CA VAL A 216 9.77 19.37 -1.73
C VAL A 216 10.18 20.64 -1.02
N LYS A 217 9.30 21.64 -1.05
CA LYS A 217 9.44 22.90 -0.33
C LYS A 217 8.59 22.89 0.93
N PHE A 218 9.24 22.76 2.09
CA PHE A 218 8.54 22.89 3.38
C PHE A 218 8.18 24.33 3.62
N LEU A 219 6.90 24.60 3.90
CA LEU A 219 6.41 25.92 4.27
C LEU A 219 6.60 26.14 5.77
N ASP A 220 7.16 27.28 6.11
CA ASP A 220 7.19 27.72 7.51
C ASP A 220 5.77 28.12 7.94
N LYS A 221 5.46 27.92 9.23
CA LYS A 221 4.18 28.39 9.83
C LYS A 221 3.93 29.88 9.66
N ASP A 222 5.00 30.66 9.45
CA ASP A 222 4.95 32.11 9.25
C ASP A 222 4.90 32.51 7.78
N ALA A 223 4.91 31.55 6.83
CA ALA A 223 4.80 31.81 5.40
C ALA A 223 3.46 32.51 5.08
N THR A 224 3.49 33.40 4.09
CA THR A 224 2.35 34.20 3.65
C THR A 224 1.98 33.93 2.19
N GLU A 225 2.84 33.26 1.45
CA GLU A 225 2.66 32.94 0.02
C GLU A 225 3.30 31.58 -0.31
N LEU A 226 2.79 30.94 -1.38
CA LEU A 226 3.33 29.68 -1.90
C LEU A 226 4.63 29.93 -2.70
N PRO A 227 5.58 28.98 -2.69
CA PRO A 227 6.78 29.04 -3.53
C PRO A 227 6.42 29.16 -5.01
N GLU A 228 7.21 29.95 -5.73
CA GLU A 228 7.08 30.06 -7.19
C GLU A 228 7.22 28.69 -7.86
N GLY A 229 6.40 28.39 -8.84
CA GLY A 229 6.42 27.13 -9.56
C GLY A 229 5.75 25.95 -8.82
N THR A 230 5.05 26.20 -7.71
CA THR A 230 4.30 25.14 -7.02
C THR A 230 3.28 24.48 -7.95
N GLU A 231 3.43 23.17 -8.19
CA GLU A 231 2.50 22.38 -8.99
C GLU A 231 1.43 21.70 -8.13
N VAL A 232 1.81 21.24 -6.95
CA VAL A 232 0.90 20.61 -5.98
C VAL A 232 1.15 21.19 -4.60
N LEU A 233 0.07 21.57 -3.94
CA LEU A 233 0.07 21.96 -2.53
C LEU A 233 -0.35 20.75 -1.67
N VAL A 234 0.46 20.41 -0.68
CA VAL A 234 0.15 19.40 0.34
C VAL A 234 -0.05 20.10 1.68
N ILE A 235 -1.22 19.91 2.28
CA ILE A 235 -1.54 20.42 3.64
C ILE A 235 -1.69 19.22 4.55
N ALA A 236 -0.69 18.96 5.41
CA ALA A 236 -0.63 17.75 6.22
C ALA A 236 -0.37 18.06 7.71
N GLY A 237 -1.43 18.09 8.51
CA GLY A 237 -1.31 18.33 9.96
C GLY A 237 -0.92 19.77 10.31
N ALA A 238 -1.33 20.76 9.53
CA ALA A 238 -1.19 22.16 9.87
C ALA A 238 -2.28 22.55 10.88
N HIS A 239 -1.89 23.20 11.99
CA HIS A 239 -2.79 23.60 13.07
C HIS A 239 -3.05 25.10 13.10
N THR A 240 -2.15 25.88 12.51
CA THR A 240 -2.26 27.33 12.42
C THR A 240 -1.79 27.77 11.03
N ILE A 241 -2.68 28.40 10.29
CA ILE A 241 -2.40 28.97 8.98
C ILE A 241 -2.76 30.45 9.06
N LYS A 242 -1.87 31.33 8.62
CA LYS A 242 -2.15 32.76 8.57
C LYS A 242 -3.20 33.08 7.51
N ASP A 243 -3.98 34.13 7.71
CA ASP A 243 -5.04 34.55 6.79
C ASP A 243 -4.50 34.85 5.37
N GLU A 244 -3.27 35.43 5.29
CA GLU A 244 -2.58 35.70 4.03
C GLU A 244 -2.28 34.41 3.27
N MET A 245 -1.71 33.42 3.96
CA MET A 245 -1.39 32.10 3.39
C MET A 245 -2.67 31.36 3.03
N LEU A 246 -3.70 31.41 3.88
CA LEU A 246 -4.99 30.76 3.59
C LEU A 246 -5.63 31.35 2.33
N TYR A 247 -5.51 32.68 2.14
CA TYR A 247 -5.97 33.37 0.94
C TYR A 247 -5.14 32.94 -0.30
N ASP A 248 -3.83 32.85 -0.18
CA ASP A 248 -2.96 32.43 -1.28
C ASP A 248 -3.26 30.98 -1.71
N MET A 249 -3.44 30.08 -0.72
CA MET A 249 -3.88 28.69 -0.97
C MET A 249 -5.27 28.65 -1.65
N ASP A 250 -6.22 29.46 -1.21
CA ASP A 250 -7.55 29.56 -1.81
C ASP A 250 -7.45 29.98 -3.28
N GLN A 251 -6.73 31.08 -3.55
CA GLN A 251 -6.56 31.58 -4.91
C GLN A 251 -5.75 30.65 -5.80
N PHE A 252 -4.78 29.93 -5.22
CA PHE A 252 -4.06 28.86 -5.94
C PHE A 252 -5.06 27.82 -6.47
N VAL A 253 -5.99 27.34 -5.64
CA VAL A 253 -7.00 26.33 -6.05
C VAL A 253 -8.00 26.90 -7.03
N VAL A 254 -8.53 28.10 -6.80
CA VAL A 254 -9.49 28.77 -7.69
C VAL A 254 -8.90 29.03 -9.08
N ASN A 255 -7.59 29.21 -9.17
CA ASN A 255 -6.86 29.36 -10.44
C ASN A 255 -6.46 28.01 -11.08
N GLY A 256 -6.94 26.87 -10.57
CA GLY A 256 -6.69 25.53 -11.12
C GLY A 256 -5.49 24.82 -10.50
N GLY A 257 -4.98 25.31 -9.39
CA GLY A 257 -3.99 24.63 -8.57
C GLY A 257 -4.52 23.33 -7.97
N ARG A 258 -3.60 22.44 -7.62
CA ARG A 258 -3.90 21.07 -7.21
C ARG A 258 -3.53 20.86 -5.75
N VAL A 259 -4.41 20.20 -5.00
CA VAL A 259 -4.24 20.10 -3.54
C VAL A 259 -4.46 18.67 -3.06
N LEU A 260 -3.57 18.23 -2.17
CA LEU A 260 -3.74 17.07 -1.30
C LEU A 260 -3.83 17.59 0.15
N ALA A 261 -5.02 17.53 0.76
CA ALA A 261 -5.24 18.08 2.09
C ALA A 261 -5.66 17.00 3.10
N PHE A 262 -5.05 17.05 4.27
CA PHE A 262 -5.36 16.18 5.40
C PHE A 262 -6.19 16.93 6.41
N ALA A 263 -7.41 16.46 6.69
CA ALA A 263 -8.33 17.02 7.67
C ALA A 263 -8.48 16.05 8.86
N ASP A 264 -7.40 15.85 9.58
CA ASP A 264 -7.30 14.94 10.71
C ASP A 264 -7.96 15.52 11.97
N PRO A 265 -8.86 14.79 12.64
CA PRO A 265 -9.44 15.23 13.90
C PRO A 265 -8.45 15.27 15.06
N TYR A 266 -7.44 14.40 15.06
CA TYR A 266 -6.42 14.35 16.11
C TYR A 266 -5.15 13.62 15.64
N ALA A 267 -4.13 14.37 15.28
CA ALA A 267 -2.84 13.81 14.86
C ALA A 267 -2.08 13.20 16.05
N GLU A 268 -2.20 11.89 16.27
CA GLU A 268 -1.55 11.17 17.37
C GLU A 268 -0.02 11.27 17.29
N SER A 269 0.54 11.35 16.08
CA SER A 269 1.97 11.50 15.83
C SER A 269 2.57 12.81 16.31
N MET A 270 1.75 13.83 16.61
CA MET A 270 2.24 15.05 17.30
C MET A 270 2.89 14.74 18.65
N ALA A 271 2.48 13.65 19.31
CA ALA A 271 3.12 13.21 20.56
C ALA A 271 4.59 12.80 20.36
N LEU A 272 5.01 12.47 19.14
CA LEU A 272 6.41 12.15 18.80
C LEU A 272 7.35 13.36 18.93
N LEU A 273 6.81 14.60 18.91
CA LEU A 273 7.57 15.80 19.22
C LEU A 273 8.07 15.81 20.67
N GLY A 274 7.50 14.97 21.54
CA GLY A 274 7.88 14.86 22.95
C GLY A 274 7.76 16.18 23.70
N PRO A 275 8.66 16.50 24.64
CA PRO A 275 8.62 17.76 25.40
C PRO A 275 8.74 19.03 24.53
N SER A 276 9.22 18.91 23.28
CA SER A 276 9.32 20.05 22.35
C SER A 276 7.97 20.46 21.77
N ALA A 277 6.96 19.60 21.81
CA ALA A 277 5.60 19.91 21.34
C ALA A 277 4.89 20.95 22.22
N GLY A 278 5.36 21.14 23.45
CA GLY A 278 4.61 21.92 24.42
C GLY A 278 3.28 21.25 24.78
N GLN A 279 2.20 22.00 24.76
CA GLN A 279 0.85 21.45 24.90
C GLN A 279 0.37 20.99 23.52
N LEU A 280 0.01 19.71 23.38
CA LEU A 280 -0.55 19.18 22.14
C LEU A 280 -1.83 19.94 21.75
N PRO A 281 -2.06 20.20 20.46
CA PRO A 281 -3.28 20.81 20.00
C PRO A 281 -4.50 19.98 20.43
N PRO A 282 -5.60 20.62 20.87
CA PRO A 282 -6.81 19.87 21.14
C PRO A 282 -7.42 19.30 19.86
N PRO A 283 -8.22 18.21 19.96
CA PRO A 283 -8.92 17.64 18.82
C PRO A 283 -9.71 18.67 18.00
N GLY A 284 -9.70 18.49 16.68
CA GLY A 284 -10.40 19.34 15.72
C GLY A 284 -9.69 20.64 15.32
N VAL A 285 -8.51 20.93 15.87
CA VAL A 285 -7.76 22.17 15.53
C VAL A 285 -7.20 22.09 14.10
N GLY A 286 -6.63 20.96 13.69
CA GLY A 286 -6.15 20.79 12.32
C GLY A 286 -7.26 20.91 11.29
N GLN A 287 -8.42 20.30 11.55
CA GLN A 287 -9.62 20.46 10.72
C GLN A 287 -10.06 21.93 10.63
N ALA A 288 -10.09 22.64 11.80
CA ALA A 288 -10.48 24.04 11.86
C ALA A 288 -9.56 24.97 11.05
N ALA A 289 -8.26 24.67 10.98
CA ALA A 289 -7.30 25.49 10.25
C ALA A 289 -7.61 25.56 8.74
N ILE A 290 -8.18 24.51 8.17
CA ILE A 290 -8.54 24.43 6.75
C ILE A 290 -10.05 24.42 6.48
N GLU A 291 -10.89 24.51 7.53
CA GLU A 291 -12.35 24.49 7.41
C GLU A 291 -12.91 25.53 6.43
N PRO A 292 -12.39 26.78 6.36
CA PRO A 292 -12.85 27.74 5.36
C PRO A 292 -12.65 27.22 3.92
N LEU A 293 -11.53 26.55 3.64
CA LEU A 293 -11.25 25.95 2.31
C LEU A 293 -12.17 24.75 2.07
N LEU A 294 -12.33 23.85 3.04
CA LEU A 294 -13.23 22.68 2.91
C LEU A 294 -14.66 23.11 2.56
N ASN A 295 -15.18 24.11 3.29
CA ASN A 295 -16.52 24.65 3.05
C ASN A 295 -16.65 25.26 1.64
N ALA A 296 -15.63 26.00 1.19
CA ALA A 296 -15.59 26.59 -0.15
C ALA A 296 -15.52 25.50 -1.26
N TRP A 297 -14.92 24.37 -0.96
CA TRP A 297 -14.86 23.18 -1.84
C TRP A 297 -16.14 22.32 -1.75
N GLY A 298 -17.13 22.71 -0.95
CA GLY A 298 -18.39 21.98 -0.80
C GLY A 298 -18.28 20.72 0.04
N VAL A 299 -17.37 20.69 1.00
CA VAL A 299 -17.12 19.53 1.86
C VAL A 299 -17.26 19.91 3.33
N THR A 300 -17.88 19.04 4.11
CA THR A 300 -17.99 19.14 5.57
C THR A 300 -17.28 17.98 6.27
N VAL A 301 -16.81 18.24 7.48
CA VAL A 301 -16.18 17.26 8.37
C VAL A 301 -16.86 17.27 9.74
N ALA A 302 -16.93 16.11 10.39
CA ALA A 302 -17.32 16.01 11.79
C ALA A 302 -16.13 16.46 12.66
N ARG A 303 -16.14 17.74 13.06
CA ARG A 303 -15.00 18.38 13.71
C ARG A 303 -14.69 17.79 15.08
N GLY A 304 -13.47 17.28 15.24
CA GLY A 304 -13.02 16.64 16.47
C GLY A 304 -13.64 15.27 16.73
N GLU A 305 -14.23 14.66 15.71
CA GLU A 305 -14.72 13.29 15.74
C GLU A 305 -13.93 12.42 14.77
N PHE A 306 -13.62 11.19 15.19
CA PHE A 306 -12.98 10.19 14.36
C PHE A 306 -13.96 9.06 14.00
N VAL A 307 -13.68 8.36 12.92
CA VAL A 307 -14.45 7.20 12.50
C VAL A 307 -13.95 5.96 13.22
N ALA A 308 -14.80 5.40 14.07
CA ALA A 308 -14.62 4.08 14.64
C ALA A 308 -15.23 3.03 13.70
N ASN A 309 -14.56 1.89 13.53
CA ASN A 309 -15.08 0.76 12.77
C ASN A 309 -14.67 -0.56 13.44
N LEU A 310 -15.59 -1.50 13.53
CA LEU A 310 -15.32 -2.77 14.19
C LEU A 310 -14.73 -3.82 13.23
N ASP A 311 -15.18 -3.83 11.97
CA ASP A 311 -14.76 -4.85 11.00
C ASP A 311 -13.27 -4.75 10.64
N ASP A 312 -12.76 -3.50 10.57
CA ASP A 312 -11.39 -3.20 10.18
C ASP A 312 -10.49 -2.85 11.39
N ALA A 313 -11.01 -3.00 12.64
CA ALA A 313 -10.31 -2.65 13.87
C ALA A 313 -9.01 -3.44 14.08
N VAL A 314 -7.96 -2.73 14.49
CA VAL A 314 -6.69 -3.36 14.87
C VAL A 314 -6.81 -3.99 16.25
N ARG A 315 -6.44 -5.25 16.36
CA ARG A 315 -6.43 -5.96 17.65
C ARG A 315 -5.17 -5.64 18.43
N VAL A 316 -5.32 -5.02 19.60
CA VAL A 316 -4.22 -4.59 20.46
C VAL A 316 -4.23 -5.33 21.80
N GLY A 317 -3.06 -5.52 22.40
CA GLY A 317 -2.93 -5.97 23.78
C GLY A 317 -3.04 -4.78 24.72
N PHE A 318 -4.01 -4.79 25.62
CA PHE A 318 -4.21 -3.71 26.59
C PHE A 318 -4.36 -4.27 28.01
N PRO A 319 -3.74 -3.63 29.04
CA PRO A 319 -3.94 -4.06 30.41
C PRO A 319 -5.37 -3.71 30.85
N ASN A 320 -6.14 -4.72 31.24
CA ASN A 320 -7.46 -4.49 31.82
C ASN A 320 -7.30 -3.63 33.09
N PRO A 321 -7.94 -2.45 33.19
CA PRO A 321 -7.77 -1.53 34.30
C PRO A 321 -8.14 -2.13 35.67
N GLU A 322 -9.05 -3.12 35.69
CA GLU A 322 -9.56 -3.72 36.91
C GLU A 322 -8.69 -4.89 37.39
N THR A 323 -8.18 -5.70 36.45
CA THR A 323 -7.45 -6.93 36.81
C THR A 323 -5.95 -6.83 36.59
N GLY A 324 -5.48 -5.82 35.85
CA GLY A 324 -4.07 -5.67 35.43
C GLY A 324 -3.58 -6.75 34.45
N GLN A 325 -4.45 -7.66 34.00
CA GLN A 325 -4.10 -8.68 33.03
C GLN A 325 -4.12 -8.12 31.61
N GLN A 326 -3.18 -8.57 30.77
CA GLN A 326 -3.18 -8.23 29.35
C GLN A 326 -4.34 -8.95 28.64
N VAL A 327 -5.23 -8.20 28.06
CA VAL A 327 -6.33 -8.70 27.22
C VAL A 327 -6.14 -8.21 25.80
N ALA A 328 -6.52 -9.03 24.82
CA ALA A 328 -6.58 -8.62 23.43
C ALA A 328 -7.95 -7.98 23.17
N VAL A 329 -7.95 -6.73 22.69
CA VAL A 329 -9.16 -5.95 22.44
C VAL A 329 -9.10 -5.32 21.05
N ASP A 330 -10.24 -5.24 20.37
CA ASP A 330 -10.35 -4.58 19.08
C ASP A 330 -10.38 -3.06 19.31
N TYR A 331 -9.34 -2.36 18.85
CA TYR A 331 -9.20 -0.92 19.00
C TYR A 331 -9.85 -0.23 17.81
N VAL A 332 -11.13 0.10 17.95
CA VAL A 332 -12.00 0.63 16.89
C VAL A 332 -11.53 1.96 16.28
N ALA A 333 -10.56 2.65 16.90
CA ALA A 333 -9.97 3.88 16.39
C ALA A 333 -8.81 3.63 15.41
N TRP A 334 -8.14 2.48 15.46
CA TRP A 334 -7.08 2.11 14.53
C TRP A 334 -7.59 1.07 13.55
N LEU A 335 -7.52 1.39 12.27
CA LEU A 335 -8.13 0.56 11.24
C LEU A 335 -7.08 0.03 10.26
N THR A 336 -7.22 -1.23 9.91
CA THR A 336 -6.49 -1.86 8.80
C THR A 336 -7.48 -2.16 7.68
N LEU A 337 -7.53 -1.26 6.70
CA LEU A 337 -8.46 -1.33 5.57
C LEU A 337 -7.91 -2.23 4.47
N GLN A 338 -8.75 -3.13 3.94
CA GLN A 338 -8.37 -4.11 2.92
C GLN A 338 -9.55 -4.44 2.00
N GLY A 339 -9.28 -5.10 0.88
CA GLY A 339 -10.31 -5.62 -0.02
C GLY A 339 -11.18 -4.54 -0.64
N ASN A 340 -12.48 -4.58 -0.41
CA ASN A 340 -13.48 -3.69 -1.00
C ASN A 340 -13.62 -2.33 -0.27
N ARG A 341 -12.58 -1.86 0.40
CA ARG A 341 -12.53 -0.53 1.05
C ARG A 341 -11.96 0.56 0.15
N PHE A 342 -11.62 0.23 -1.10
CA PHE A 342 -10.96 1.11 -2.05
C PHE A 342 -11.78 1.27 -3.32
N ALA A 343 -11.79 2.48 -3.89
CA ALA A 343 -12.42 2.73 -5.18
C ALA A 343 -11.63 2.06 -6.30
N THR A 344 -12.22 1.07 -6.96
CA THR A 344 -11.55 0.28 -8.01
C THR A 344 -11.41 1.02 -9.34
N GLU A 345 -12.16 2.11 -9.53
CA GLU A 345 -12.16 2.89 -10.78
C GLU A 345 -11.25 4.12 -10.73
N ASP A 346 -10.78 4.53 -9.52
CA ASP A 346 -9.86 5.66 -9.39
C ASP A 346 -8.40 5.17 -9.41
N ALA A 347 -7.58 5.79 -10.24
CA ALA A 347 -6.19 5.39 -10.46
C ALA A 347 -5.33 5.43 -9.17
N VAL A 348 -5.66 6.29 -8.21
CA VAL A 348 -4.93 6.43 -6.94
C VAL A 348 -5.27 5.29 -5.99
N ALA A 349 -6.52 4.80 -6.02
CA ALA A 349 -7.04 3.82 -5.06
C ALA A 349 -7.13 2.39 -5.62
N ALA A 350 -7.26 2.21 -6.94
CA ALA A 350 -7.58 0.93 -7.59
C ALA A 350 -6.60 -0.22 -7.30
N GLN A 351 -5.34 0.09 -6.99
CA GLN A 351 -4.31 -0.93 -6.73
C GLN A 351 -3.93 -1.05 -5.27
N LEU A 352 -4.62 -0.35 -4.37
CA LEU A 352 -4.38 -0.46 -2.94
C LEU A 352 -4.87 -1.82 -2.42
N GLN A 353 -4.04 -2.44 -1.60
CA GLN A 353 -4.37 -3.71 -0.97
C GLN A 353 -4.56 -3.56 0.54
N ARG A 354 -3.78 -2.66 1.14
CA ARG A 354 -3.81 -2.44 2.58
C ARG A 354 -3.44 -1.00 2.91
N ILE A 355 -4.31 -0.34 3.68
CA ILE A 355 -4.06 0.97 4.27
C ILE A 355 -4.27 0.87 5.77
N VAL A 356 -3.37 1.48 6.54
CA VAL A 356 -3.50 1.58 8.00
C VAL A 356 -3.75 3.04 8.35
N VAL A 357 -4.79 3.30 9.12
CA VAL A 357 -5.17 4.63 9.62
C VAL A 357 -5.35 4.62 11.12
N SER A 358 -5.15 5.79 11.75
CA SER A 358 -5.27 6.01 13.19
C SER A 358 -6.21 7.19 13.43
N SER A 359 -7.34 6.96 14.13
CA SER A 359 -8.32 8.00 14.45
C SER A 359 -8.74 8.91 13.29
N SER A 360 -8.93 8.33 12.11
CA SER A 360 -9.24 9.06 10.87
C SER A 360 -10.58 9.81 10.95
N GLY A 361 -10.61 11.03 10.43
CA GLY A 361 -11.84 11.77 10.18
C GLY A 361 -12.59 11.29 8.95
N ALA A 362 -13.78 11.87 8.72
CA ALA A 362 -14.61 11.56 7.57
C ALA A 362 -15.04 12.82 6.81
N PHE A 363 -15.27 12.63 5.50
CA PHE A 363 -15.74 13.68 4.60
C PHE A 363 -17.17 13.41 4.15
N MET A 364 -17.97 14.47 4.18
CA MET A 364 -19.36 14.48 3.74
C MET A 364 -19.58 15.64 2.76
N PRO A 365 -20.43 15.48 1.75
CA PRO A 365 -20.79 16.60 0.90
C PRO A 365 -21.59 17.65 1.71
N ALA A 366 -21.33 18.94 1.48
CA ALA A 366 -22.18 20.00 2.02
C ALA A 366 -23.57 19.98 1.38
N GLU A 367 -24.61 20.45 2.08
CA GLU A 367 -26.00 20.43 1.59
C GLU A 367 -26.18 21.13 0.24
N ASP A 368 -25.47 22.26 0.02
CA ASP A 368 -25.54 23.08 -1.17
C ASP A 368 -24.27 22.98 -2.06
N ALA A 369 -23.56 21.83 -2.02
CA ALA A 369 -22.36 21.64 -2.80
C ALA A 369 -22.64 21.62 -4.30
N GLU A 370 -21.89 22.43 -5.06
CA GLU A 370 -21.86 22.39 -6.53
C GLU A 370 -20.75 21.43 -7.04
N THR A 371 -19.92 20.95 -6.16
CA THR A 371 -18.85 19.97 -6.39
C THR A 371 -19.33 18.55 -6.12
N THR A 372 -18.62 17.58 -6.66
CA THR A 372 -18.85 16.15 -6.40
C THR A 372 -17.77 15.60 -5.51
N LEU A 373 -18.17 14.88 -4.46
CA LEU A 373 -17.28 14.16 -3.56
C LEU A 373 -17.26 12.66 -3.92
N GLU A 374 -16.18 12.18 -4.50
CA GLU A 374 -15.99 10.79 -4.93
C GLU A 374 -15.17 10.04 -3.89
N PRO A 375 -15.68 8.94 -3.29
CA PRO A 375 -14.95 8.19 -2.30
C PRO A 375 -13.73 7.49 -2.90
N LEU A 376 -12.58 7.54 -2.22
CA LEU A 376 -11.37 6.81 -2.56
C LEU A 376 -11.12 5.67 -1.59
N ILE A 377 -11.23 5.96 -0.28
CA ILE A 377 -11.08 5.01 0.83
C ILE A 377 -12.28 5.19 1.75
N PHE A 378 -12.95 4.10 2.09
CA PHE A 378 -14.18 4.13 2.88
C PHE A 378 -14.34 2.92 3.80
N THR A 379 -15.19 3.06 4.80
CA THR A 379 -15.46 2.04 5.81
C THR A 379 -16.57 1.08 5.42
N THR A 380 -16.89 0.13 6.32
CA THR A 380 -18.13 -0.66 6.30
C THR A 380 -19.25 0.09 7.00
N PRO A 381 -20.51 -0.40 6.88
CA PRO A 381 -21.63 0.12 7.69
C PRO A 381 -21.47 -0.08 9.20
N THR A 382 -20.58 -0.97 9.65
CA THR A 382 -20.29 -1.22 11.07
C THR A 382 -19.35 -0.13 11.62
N SER A 383 -19.77 1.13 11.44
CA SER A 383 -19.00 2.32 11.82
C SER A 383 -19.81 3.25 12.71
N ASP A 384 -19.08 4.08 13.46
CA ASP A 384 -19.61 5.14 14.32
C ASP A 384 -18.70 6.38 14.26
N LEU A 385 -19.23 7.56 14.61
CA LEU A 385 -18.43 8.78 14.85
C LEU A 385 -18.26 8.96 16.36
N MET A 386 -17.01 8.94 16.81
CA MET A 386 -16.66 9.07 18.21
C MET A 386 -15.79 10.30 18.46
N SER A 387 -15.88 10.87 19.66
CA SER A 387 -15.10 12.06 20.00
C SER A 387 -13.61 11.76 20.14
N ALA A 388 -12.77 12.49 19.39
CA ALA A 388 -11.31 12.37 19.48
C ALA A 388 -10.75 12.84 20.84
N PHE A 389 -11.52 13.57 21.66
CA PHE A 389 -11.12 13.87 23.04
C PHE A 389 -10.94 12.64 23.91
N GLU A 390 -11.61 11.53 23.58
CA GLU A 390 -11.48 10.27 24.32
C GLU A 390 -10.09 9.63 24.11
N ILE A 391 -9.53 9.80 22.91
CA ILE A 391 -8.17 9.33 22.59
C ILE A 391 -7.13 10.29 23.15
N ALA A 392 -7.36 11.60 22.99
CA ALA A 392 -6.41 12.63 23.40
C ALA A 392 -6.15 12.66 24.91
N GLN A 393 -7.15 12.33 25.74
CA GLN A 393 -6.98 12.33 27.20
C GLN A 393 -6.27 11.09 27.70
N GLN A 394 -6.79 9.92 27.34
CA GLN A 394 -6.20 8.62 27.70
C GLN A 394 -6.78 7.54 26.79
N PRO A 395 -6.05 7.08 25.79
CA PRO A 395 -6.56 6.03 24.91
C PRO A 395 -6.85 4.75 25.70
N ASN A 396 -8.11 4.39 25.78
CA ASN A 396 -8.57 3.16 26.44
C ASN A 396 -9.41 2.34 25.47
N PRO A 397 -8.80 1.35 24.77
CA PRO A 397 -9.49 0.52 23.78
C PRO A 397 -10.74 -0.17 24.33
N ILE A 398 -10.72 -0.62 25.58
CA ILE A 398 -11.86 -1.31 26.21
C ILE A 398 -13.04 -0.32 26.35
N ALA A 399 -12.79 0.86 26.91
CA ALA A 399 -13.83 1.86 27.12
C ALA A 399 -14.38 2.44 25.82
N LEU A 400 -13.56 2.50 24.75
CA LEU A 400 -14.02 2.91 23.42
C LEU A 400 -14.93 1.84 22.80
N LEU A 401 -14.53 0.57 22.89
CA LEU A 401 -15.33 -0.54 22.38
C LEU A 401 -16.67 -0.68 23.11
N ASP A 402 -16.70 -0.46 24.43
CA ASP A 402 -17.93 -0.51 25.24
C ASP A 402 -18.95 0.60 24.87
N ARG A 403 -18.46 1.72 24.31
CA ARG A 403 -19.31 2.86 23.87
C ARG A 403 -19.59 2.89 22.38
N PHE A 404 -18.97 2.00 21.63
CA PHE A 404 -19.15 1.91 20.20
C PHE A 404 -20.58 1.44 19.85
N GLU A 405 -21.32 2.27 19.11
CA GLU A 405 -22.68 2.00 18.65
C GLU A 405 -22.75 2.17 17.12
N PRO A 406 -22.68 1.09 16.32
CA PRO A 406 -22.63 1.21 14.86
C PRO A 406 -23.86 1.93 14.30
N GLN A 407 -23.65 2.92 13.44
CA GLN A 407 -24.69 3.79 12.87
C GLN A 407 -25.22 3.26 11.52
N GLU A 408 -24.81 2.08 11.06
CA GLU A 408 -25.12 1.54 9.73
C GLU A 408 -24.76 2.49 8.57
N THR A 409 -23.71 3.30 8.76
CA THR A 409 -23.26 4.35 7.83
C THR A 409 -21.85 4.04 7.34
N VAL A 410 -21.65 4.18 6.02
CA VAL A 410 -20.33 4.14 5.38
C VAL A 410 -19.74 5.55 5.39
N TYR A 411 -18.52 5.69 5.91
CA TYR A 411 -17.80 6.96 5.98
C TYR A 411 -16.65 7.00 4.99
N ASN A 412 -16.47 8.15 4.32
CA ASN A 412 -15.36 8.37 3.39
C ASN A 412 -14.15 8.88 4.18
N LEU A 413 -13.10 8.05 4.31
CA LEU A 413 -11.85 8.38 4.97
C LEU A 413 -10.88 9.12 4.05
N ALA A 414 -10.98 8.89 2.74
CA ALA A 414 -10.35 9.69 1.71
C ALA A 414 -11.30 9.86 0.54
N ALA A 415 -11.27 11.04 -0.08
CA ALA A 415 -12.18 11.37 -1.17
C ALA A 415 -11.53 12.35 -2.17
N ARG A 416 -11.99 12.31 -3.42
CA ARG A 416 -11.68 13.26 -4.47
C ARG A 416 -12.80 14.29 -4.59
N VAL A 417 -12.44 15.56 -4.70
CA VAL A 417 -13.39 16.64 -5.00
C VAL A 417 -13.17 17.07 -6.43
N THR A 418 -14.26 17.06 -7.22
CA THR A 418 -14.30 17.51 -8.60
C THR A 418 -15.42 18.53 -8.81
N GLY A 419 -15.34 19.31 -9.89
CA GLY A 419 -16.28 20.39 -10.18
C GLY A 419 -15.73 21.77 -9.79
N LYS A 420 -16.54 22.80 -9.94
CA LYS A 420 -16.11 24.19 -9.76
C LYS A 420 -16.22 24.60 -8.30
N VAL A 421 -15.07 24.90 -7.70
CA VAL A 421 -15.01 25.40 -6.33
C VAL A 421 -15.27 26.91 -6.26
N LYS A 422 -15.76 27.35 -5.12
CA LYS A 422 -15.87 28.78 -4.76
C LYS A 422 -14.66 29.20 -3.95
N SER A 423 -14.39 30.50 -3.91
CA SER A 423 -13.39 31.04 -2.98
C SER A 423 -13.93 31.06 -1.55
N ALA A 424 -13.07 30.75 -0.59
CA ALA A 424 -13.33 30.94 0.83
C ALA A 424 -13.43 32.44 1.22
N PHE A 425 -13.04 33.32 0.30
CA PHE A 425 -13.04 34.77 0.45
C PHE A 425 -13.98 35.43 -0.57
N PRO A 426 -15.31 35.30 -0.44
CA PRO A 426 -16.26 35.77 -1.44
C PRO A 426 -16.24 37.29 -1.63
N ASP A 427 -15.82 38.04 -0.61
CA ASP A 427 -15.78 39.51 -0.60
C ASP A 427 -14.43 40.07 -1.08
N GLY A 428 -13.48 39.22 -1.49
CA GLY A 428 -12.15 39.63 -1.94
C GLY A 428 -11.04 39.31 -0.95
N PRO A 429 -9.80 39.79 -1.17
CA PRO A 429 -8.66 39.54 -0.32
C PRO A 429 -8.90 39.98 1.12
N PRO A 430 -8.51 39.21 2.15
CA PRO A 430 -8.61 39.61 3.54
C PRO A 430 -7.71 40.84 3.81
N GLU A 431 -8.07 41.62 4.85
CA GLU A 431 -7.34 42.84 5.22
C GLU A 431 -5.85 42.54 5.49
N ALA A 432 -5.55 41.42 6.13
CA ALA A 432 -4.18 40.97 6.38
C ALA A 432 -3.36 40.79 5.08
N ALA A 433 -3.92 40.19 4.01
CA ALA A 433 -3.25 40.06 2.73
C ALA A 433 -3.03 41.41 2.03
N ILE A 434 -3.94 42.35 2.20
CA ILE A 434 -3.80 43.70 1.67
C ILE A 434 -2.72 44.48 2.44
N GLU A 435 -2.65 44.35 3.77
CA GLU A 435 -1.62 45.00 4.62
C GLU A 435 -0.23 44.41 4.39
N ALA A 436 -0.15 43.11 4.03
CA ALA A 436 1.11 42.42 3.70
C ALA A 436 1.66 42.81 2.33
N ALA A 437 0.88 43.43 1.44
CA ALA A 437 1.34 43.87 0.12
C ALA A 437 2.46 44.92 0.22
N GLU A 438 3.47 44.80 -0.66
CA GLU A 438 4.66 45.69 -0.61
C GLU A 438 4.31 47.19 -0.76
N ASP A 439 3.28 47.52 -1.56
CA ASP A 439 2.77 48.86 -1.78
C ASP A 439 1.30 48.86 -2.21
N GLU A 440 0.69 50.06 -2.34
CA GLU A 440 -0.71 50.22 -2.75
C GLU A 440 -0.97 49.67 -4.18
N ALA A 441 0.03 49.67 -5.06
CA ALA A 441 -0.11 49.10 -6.41
C ALA A 441 -0.18 47.57 -6.37
N ALA A 442 0.58 46.93 -5.49
CA ALA A 442 0.52 45.50 -5.22
C ALA A 442 -0.84 45.11 -4.59
N ALA A 443 -1.32 45.93 -3.64
CA ALA A 443 -2.63 45.72 -3.02
C ALA A 443 -3.77 45.82 -4.06
N GLU A 444 -3.70 46.80 -4.98
CA GLU A 444 -4.70 46.95 -6.05
C GLU A 444 -4.61 45.80 -7.08
N ALA A 445 -3.40 45.34 -7.40
CA ALA A 445 -3.20 44.17 -8.24
C ALA A 445 -3.80 42.89 -7.60
N LEU A 446 -3.62 42.68 -6.30
CA LEU A 446 -4.19 41.59 -5.56
C LEU A 446 -5.72 41.58 -5.61
N ARG A 447 -6.36 42.76 -5.42
CA ARG A 447 -7.82 42.93 -5.57
C ARG A 447 -8.30 42.64 -7.00
N ALA A 448 -7.53 43.06 -8.00
CA ALA A 448 -7.86 42.85 -9.40
C ALA A 448 -7.68 41.42 -9.87
N ALA A 449 -6.73 40.68 -9.30
CA ALA A 449 -6.44 39.28 -9.62
C ALA A 449 -7.38 38.30 -8.91
N HIS A 450 -8.10 38.74 -7.87
CA HIS A 450 -9.00 37.89 -7.10
C HIS A 450 -10.09 37.25 -7.94
N LYS A 451 -10.27 35.92 -7.77
CA LYS A 451 -11.38 35.16 -8.35
C LYS A 451 -12.25 34.58 -7.25
N SER A 452 -13.55 34.74 -7.37
CA SER A 452 -14.54 34.21 -6.41
C SER A 452 -15.03 32.79 -6.76
N VAL A 453 -14.80 32.32 -7.99
CA VAL A 453 -15.22 30.99 -8.48
C VAL A 453 -14.17 30.47 -9.47
N ALA A 454 -13.86 29.18 -9.41
CA ALA A 454 -12.98 28.53 -10.36
C ALA A 454 -13.58 28.46 -11.77
N GLU A 455 -12.75 28.70 -12.79
CA GLU A 455 -13.16 28.55 -14.21
C GLU A 455 -13.12 27.10 -14.68
N THR A 456 -12.17 26.32 -14.12
CA THR A 456 -11.95 24.90 -14.39
C THR A 456 -12.40 24.04 -13.21
N ASP A 457 -12.57 22.75 -13.45
CA ASP A 457 -12.87 21.81 -12.37
C ASP A 457 -11.67 21.68 -11.44
N ALA A 458 -11.95 21.60 -10.15
CA ALA A 458 -10.95 21.45 -9.11
C ALA A 458 -10.29 20.06 -9.17
N SER A 459 -9.04 20.00 -8.76
CA SER A 459 -8.28 18.76 -8.61
C SER A 459 -7.78 18.67 -7.16
N ILE A 460 -8.64 18.13 -6.29
CA ILE A 460 -8.40 18.06 -4.84
C ILE A 460 -8.58 16.63 -4.37
N ILE A 461 -7.65 16.16 -3.53
CA ILE A 461 -7.78 14.91 -2.79
C ILE A 461 -7.75 15.25 -1.30
N LEU A 462 -8.71 14.71 -0.57
CA LEU A 462 -8.87 14.88 0.88
C LEU A 462 -8.59 13.56 1.58
N VAL A 463 -7.91 13.62 2.72
CA VAL A 463 -7.55 12.47 3.55
C VAL A 463 -7.85 12.78 5.01
N GLY A 464 -8.53 11.89 5.73
CA GLY A 464 -8.98 12.09 7.10
C GLY A 464 -7.93 11.82 8.18
N ASP A 465 -6.77 11.27 7.82
CA ASP A 465 -5.74 10.85 8.77
C ASP A 465 -4.34 11.18 8.25
N VAL A 466 -3.63 12.02 8.97
CA VAL A 466 -2.23 12.35 8.65
C VAL A 466 -1.25 11.36 9.27
N ASP A 467 -1.64 10.66 10.34
CA ASP A 467 -0.81 9.66 11.02
C ASP A 467 -0.52 8.46 10.13
N MET A 468 -1.34 8.25 9.10
CA MET A 468 -1.08 7.22 8.08
C MET A 468 0.29 7.36 7.41
N LEU A 469 0.91 8.55 7.46
CA LEU A 469 2.23 8.85 6.88
C LEU A 469 3.38 8.52 7.84
N ALA A 470 3.10 8.28 9.13
CA ALA A 470 4.10 7.92 10.12
C ALA A 470 4.65 6.52 9.84
N ASN A 471 5.97 6.37 9.95
CA ASN A 471 6.70 5.14 9.56
C ASN A 471 6.09 3.86 10.14
N GLN A 472 5.68 3.87 11.42
CA GLN A 472 5.13 2.70 12.12
C GLN A 472 3.82 2.17 11.51
N ASN A 473 3.09 2.97 10.76
CA ASN A 473 1.80 2.58 10.18
C ASN A 473 1.94 1.87 8.83
N TRP A 474 3.11 1.97 8.17
CA TRP A 474 3.26 1.42 6.83
C TRP A 474 4.60 0.77 6.53
N ALA A 475 5.61 0.89 7.40
CA ALA A 475 6.92 0.32 7.16
C ALA A 475 7.53 -0.29 8.43
N GLN A 476 8.31 -1.35 8.24
CA GLN A 476 9.22 -1.89 9.24
C GLN A 476 10.66 -1.56 8.83
N VAL A 477 11.38 -0.87 9.71
CA VAL A 477 12.80 -0.58 9.48
C VAL A 477 13.62 -1.74 10.02
N GLN A 478 14.42 -2.37 9.17
CA GLN A 478 15.34 -3.45 9.53
C GLN A 478 16.77 -3.01 9.23
N ASP A 479 17.68 -3.32 10.14
CA ASP A 479 19.12 -3.18 9.90
C ASP A 479 19.62 -4.37 9.10
N VAL A 480 19.96 -4.15 7.84
CA VAL A 480 20.53 -5.16 6.95
C VAL A 480 21.97 -4.76 6.65
N ALA A 481 22.92 -5.44 7.25
CA ALA A 481 24.37 -5.21 7.06
C ALA A 481 24.86 -3.79 7.43
N GLY A 482 24.19 -3.12 8.36
CA GLY A 482 24.51 -1.76 8.81
C GLY A 482 23.79 -0.66 8.03
N GLU A 483 22.90 -1.02 7.11
CA GLU A 483 21.98 -0.11 6.44
C GLU A 483 20.54 -0.32 6.95
N GLN A 484 19.84 0.78 7.16
CA GLN A 484 18.42 0.73 7.51
C GLN A 484 17.59 0.57 6.23
N VAL A 485 17.01 -0.62 6.06
CA VAL A 485 16.12 -0.92 4.95
C VAL A 485 14.68 -0.83 5.43
N ALA A 486 13.90 0.03 4.80
CA ALA A 486 12.47 0.11 5.02
C ALA A 486 11.75 -0.99 4.22
N ILE A 487 11.04 -1.87 4.92
CA ILE A 487 10.18 -2.89 4.32
C ILE A 487 8.74 -2.41 4.47
N PRO A 488 8.07 -2.02 3.38
CA PRO A 488 6.67 -1.61 3.44
C PRO A 488 5.78 -2.76 3.93
N THR A 489 4.84 -2.45 4.82
CA THR A 489 3.82 -3.38 5.35
C THR A 489 2.40 -2.98 4.95
N ALA A 490 2.25 -1.76 4.43
CA ALA A 490 1.00 -1.21 3.89
C ALA A 490 1.29 -0.22 2.75
N ASN A 491 0.27 0.12 1.96
CA ASN A 491 0.36 1.00 0.79
C ASN A 491 0.21 2.49 1.12
N ASN A 492 0.37 2.91 2.36
CA ASN A 492 0.15 4.31 2.76
C ASN A 492 1.05 5.28 2.00
N ALA A 493 2.35 4.96 1.89
CA ALA A 493 3.29 5.76 1.12
C ALA A 493 2.96 5.76 -0.38
N ASP A 494 2.57 4.60 -0.92
CA ASP A 494 2.17 4.48 -2.33
C ASP A 494 0.94 5.35 -2.61
N PHE A 495 -0.09 5.29 -1.76
CA PHE A 495 -1.27 6.13 -1.87
C PHE A 495 -0.91 7.61 -1.88
N PHE A 496 -0.10 8.06 -0.92
CA PHE A 496 0.29 9.45 -0.79
C PHE A 496 1.05 9.97 -2.02
N ILE A 497 2.07 9.24 -2.46
CA ILE A 497 2.88 9.63 -3.62
C ILE A 497 2.05 9.53 -4.92
N ASN A 498 1.20 8.49 -5.06
CA ASN A 498 0.30 8.35 -6.18
C ASN A 498 -0.74 9.49 -6.25
N ALA A 499 -1.23 9.95 -5.10
CA ALA A 499 -2.14 11.08 -5.04
C ALA A 499 -1.49 12.36 -5.61
N ILE A 500 -0.25 12.65 -5.23
CA ILE A 500 0.51 13.81 -5.74
C ILE A 500 0.76 13.68 -7.26
N ASP A 501 1.24 12.53 -7.72
CA ASP A 501 1.49 12.29 -9.16
C ASP A 501 0.21 12.36 -9.99
N ASN A 502 -0.87 11.77 -9.51
CA ASN A 502 -2.16 11.81 -10.19
C ASN A 502 -2.72 13.23 -10.28
N LEU A 503 -2.61 14.01 -9.20
CA LEU A 503 -2.98 15.43 -9.20
C LEU A 503 -2.21 16.20 -10.28
N ARG A 504 -0.93 15.93 -10.51
CA ARG A 504 -0.14 16.54 -11.60
C ARG A 504 -0.60 16.14 -13.00
N GLY A 505 -1.36 15.06 -13.12
CA GLY A 505 -1.76 14.47 -14.40
C GLY A 505 -0.78 13.45 -14.96
N SER A 506 0.25 13.06 -14.19
CA SER A 506 1.17 11.97 -14.53
C SER A 506 0.50 10.62 -14.25
N GLN A 507 0.12 9.89 -15.31
CA GLN A 507 -0.53 8.58 -15.17
C GLN A 507 0.44 7.40 -15.22
N GLY A 508 1.67 7.60 -15.73
CA GLY A 508 2.60 6.52 -16.03
C GLY A 508 3.06 5.71 -14.82
N LEU A 509 3.40 6.35 -13.71
CA LEU A 509 3.94 5.67 -12.51
C LEU A 509 2.85 5.26 -11.51
N VAL A 510 1.67 5.87 -11.56
CA VAL A 510 0.57 5.61 -10.61
C VAL A 510 0.16 4.13 -10.61
N GLY A 511 0.01 3.54 -11.81
CA GLY A 511 -0.37 2.13 -11.96
C GLY A 511 0.71 1.11 -11.59
N LEU A 512 1.95 1.53 -11.38
CA LEU A 512 3.09 0.66 -11.08
C LEU A 512 3.32 0.43 -9.60
N ARG A 513 3.11 1.45 -8.76
CA ARG A 513 3.45 1.40 -7.33
C ARG A 513 2.65 0.33 -6.58
N GLY A 514 1.37 0.15 -6.92
CA GLY A 514 0.52 -0.87 -6.29
C GLY A 514 0.86 -2.32 -6.66
N ARG A 515 1.53 -2.57 -7.78
CA ARG A 515 1.86 -3.94 -8.24
C ARG A 515 2.86 -4.70 -7.35
N GLY A 516 3.72 -3.99 -6.62
CA GLY A 516 4.73 -4.59 -5.76
C GLY A 516 4.17 -5.36 -4.56
N PHE A 517 2.95 -5.04 -4.12
CA PHE A 517 2.28 -5.66 -2.98
C PHE A 517 1.43 -6.89 -3.35
N SER A 518 1.77 -7.65 -4.38
CA SER A 518 1.07 -8.92 -4.67
C SER A 518 1.36 -10.00 -3.59
N ILE A 519 1.21 -9.63 -2.30
CA ILE A 519 0.86 -10.59 -1.28
C ILE A 519 -0.64 -10.76 -1.43
N ARG A 520 -1.07 -11.63 -2.34
CA ARG A 520 -2.46 -12.05 -2.36
C ARG A 520 -2.67 -13.00 -1.19
N PRO A 521 -3.31 -12.58 -0.12
CA PRO A 521 -4.01 -13.54 0.70
C PRO A 521 -4.98 -14.27 -0.24
N PHE A 522 -5.17 -15.56 -0.06
CA PHE A 522 -6.22 -16.28 -0.80
C PHE A 522 -7.54 -15.63 -0.38
N GLU A 523 -8.11 -14.75 -1.22
CA GLU A 523 -9.32 -13.95 -0.90
C GLU A 523 -10.41 -14.81 -0.26
N VAL A 524 -10.64 -16.00 -0.80
CA VAL A 524 -11.60 -16.98 -0.24
C VAL A 524 -11.18 -17.44 1.15
N ILE A 525 -9.89 -17.60 1.43
CA ILE A 525 -9.39 -18.02 2.75
C ILE A 525 -9.45 -16.84 3.73
N GLU A 526 -9.15 -15.63 3.30
CA GLU A 526 -9.28 -14.42 4.12
C GLU A 526 -10.74 -14.09 4.41
N GLU A 527 -11.63 -14.20 3.43
CA GLU A 527 -13.08 -14.03 3.62
C GLU A 527 -13.64 -15.09 4.57
N MET A 528 -13.26 -16.36 4.40
CA MET A 528 -13.64 -17.44 5.32
C MET A 528 -12.99 -17.27 6.71
N ARG A 529 -11.78 -16.74 6.78
CA ARG A 529 -11.10 -16.41 8.05
C ARG A 529 -11.82 -15.26 8.74
N ALA A 530 -12.15 -14.18 8.00
CA ALA A 530 -12.92 -13.07 8.53
C ALA A 530 -14.33 -13.50 8.99
N GLU A 531 -15.02 -14.37 8.25
CA GLU A 531 -16.32 -14.92 8.64
C GLU A 531 -16.20 -15.83 9.89
N ALA A 532 -15.16 -16.66 9.94
CA ALA A 532 -14.86 -17.48 11.11
C ALA A 532 -14.49 -16.60 12.32
N ASP A 533 -13.63 -15.62 12.15
CA ASP A 533 -13.25 -14.66 13.20
C ASP A 533 -14.47 -13.90 13.73
N ASN A 534 -15.35 -13.41 12.87
CA ASN A 534 -16.58 -12.72 13.27
C ASN A 534 -17.52 -13.63 14.05
N LYS A 535 -17.68 -14.89 13.63
CA LYS A 535 -18.52 -15.87 14.30
C LYS A 535 -17.99 -16.25 15.69
N PHE A 536 -16.69 -16.39 15.84
CA PHE A 536 -16.05 -16.74 17.11
C PHE A 536 -15.83 -15.52 18.01
N ARG A 537 -15.64 -14.33 17.44
CA ARG A 537 -15.41 -13.07 18.17
C ARG A 537 -16.57 -12.72 19.11
N SER A 538 -17.80 -12.83 18.65
CA SER A 538 -18.99 -12.58 19.49
C SER A 538 -19.08 -13.57 20.65
N LYS A 539 -18.74 -14.85 20.42
CA LYS A 539 -18.74 -15.88 21.45
C LYS A 539 -17.60 -15.70 22.45
N GLU A 540 -16.42 -15.35 21.98
CA GLU A 540 -15.26 -15.04 22.82
C GLU A 540 -15.55 -13.84 23.73
N GLN A 541 -16.14 -12.77 23.20
CA GLN A 541 -16.55 -11.60 23.98
C GLN A 541 -17.60 -11.93 25.03
N GLU A 542 -18.63 -12.70 24.68
CA GLU A 542 -19.64 -13.16 25.64
C GLU A 542 -19.00 -13.93 26.81
N LEU A 543 -18.05 -14.83 26.50
CA LEU A 543 -17.37 -15.63 27.51
C LEU A 543 -16.45 -14.79 28.39
N LEU A 544 -15.70 -13.83 27.80
CA LEU A 544 -14.83 -12.92 28.53
C LEU A 544 -15.63 -12.01 29.47
N THR A 545 -16.74 -11.43 28.98
CA THR A 545 -17.63 -10.61 29.81
C THR A 545 -18.14 -11.40 31.01
N ARG A 546 -18.59 -12.63 30.79
CA ARG A 546 -19.13 -13.50 31.83
C ARG A 546 -18.06 -13.91 32.87
N ILE A 547 -16.82 -14.17 32.43
CA ILE A 547 -15.69 -14.44 33.33
C ILE A 547 -15.40 -13.20 34.18
N THR A 548 -15.40 -12.00 33.59
CA THR A 548 -15.13 -10.73 34.29
C THR A 548 -16.20 -10.44 35.33
N GLU A 549 -17.49 -10.60 35.01
CA GLU A 549 -18.60 -10.42 35.94
C GLU A 549 -18.49 -11.38 37.15
N MET A 550 -18.07 -12.63 36.92
CA MET A 550 -17.86 -13.59 37.99
C MET A 550 -16.66 -13.24 38.88
N ASP A 551 -15.54 -12.84 38.28
CA ASP A 551 -14.37 -12.39 39.03
C ASP A 551 -14.72 -11.19 39.92
N GLN A 552 -15.43 -10.17 39.39
CA GLN A 552 -15.91 -9.02 40.18
C GLN A 552 -16.84 -9.42 41.33
N THR A 553 -17.69 -10.40 41.10
CA THR A 553 -18.61 -10.89 42.14
C THR A 553 -17.84 -11.60 43.26
N ILE A 554 -16.85 -12.42 42.91
CA ILE A 554 -15.98 -13.08 43.89
C ILE A 554 -15.18 -12.03 44.69
N GLU A 555 -14.58 -11.04 44.03
CA GLU A 555 -13.82 -9.96 44.69
C GLU A 555 -14.70 -9.15 45.65
N ARG A 556 -15.92 -8.82 45.24
CA ARG A 556 -16.87 -8.08 46.09
C ARG A 556 -17.17 -8.87 47.36
N LEU A 557 -17.48 -10.16 47.25
CA LEU A 557 -17.75 -11.02 48.41
C LEU A 557 -16.52 -11.12 49.35
N GLN A 558 -15.32 -11.16 48.79
CA GLN A 558 -14.08 -11.19 49.58
C GLN A 558 -13.75 -9.82 50.22
N GLN A 559 -14.03 -8.71 49.56
CA GLN A 559 -13.86 -7.36 50.14
C GLN A 559 -14.82 -7.09 51.29
N GLU A 560 -16.06 -7.61 51.21
CA GLU A 560 -17.03 -7.52 52.31
C GLU A 560 -16.51 -8.23 53.57
N GLU A 561 -15.83 -9.38 53.42
CA GLU A 561 -15.15 -10.07 54.53
C GLU A 561 -14.05 -9.23 55.16
N GLN A 562 -13.18 -8.63 54.35
CA GLN A 562 -12.07 -7.82 54.83
C GLN A 562 -12.50 -6.51 55.49
N THR A 563 -13.59 -5.87 55.00
CA THR A 563 -14.03 -4.55 55.47
C THR A 563 -14.89 -4.66 56.72
N THR A 564 -15.70 -5.71 56.86
CA THR A 564 -16.65 -5.85 57.98
C THR A 564 -16.10 -6.75 59.08
N GLY A 565 -15.00 -7.50 58.86
CA GLY A 565 -14.44 -8.44 59.82
C GLY A 565 -15.39 -9.61 60.15
N VAL A 566 -16.47 -9.79 59.36
CA VAL A 566 -17.42 -10.90 59.51
C VAL A 566 -16.91 -12.07 58.71
N ILE A 567 -16.65 -13.20 59.34
CA ILE A 567 -16.25 -14.43 58.66
C ILE A 567 -17.41 -14.87 57.72
N LEU A 568 -17.08 -15.13 56.45
CA LEU A 568 -18.02 -15.64 55.46
C LEU A 568 -18.83 -16.83 56.01
N THR A 569 -20.12 -16.81 55.77
CA THR A 569 -21.00 -17.96 56.13
C THR A 569 -20.62 -19.18 55.26
N ALA A 570 -20.91 -20.38 55.77
CA ALA A 570 -20.66 -21.62 55.01
C ALA A 570 -21.42 -21.61 53.65
N GLU A 571 -22.55 -20.91 53.53
CA GLU A 571 -23.31 -20.73 52.32
C GLU A 571 -22.57 -19.78 51.31
N GLN A 572 -22.05 -18.64 51.78
CA GLN A 572 -21.25 -17.72 50.94
C GLN A 572 -19.96 -18.36 50.46
N GLN A 573 -19.28 -19.14 51.32
CA GLN A 573 -18.07 -19.89 50.92
C GLN A 573 -18.41 -20.94 49.85
N ALA A 574 -19.53 -21.64 49.95
CA ALA A 574 -19.96 -22.59 48.95
C ALA A 574 -20.35 -21.89 47.63
N GLU A 575 -20.87 -20.67 47.69
CA GLU A 575 -21.21 -19.86 46.53
C GLU A 575 -19.93 -19.40 45.78
N ILE A 576 -18.94 -18.95 46.48
CA ILE A 576 -17.58 -18.61 45.91
C ILE A 576 -16.95 -19.84 45.25
N ASP A 577 -17.01 -20.99 45.89
CA ASP A 577 -16.47 -22.22 45.32
C ASP A 577 -17.23 -22.67 44.07
N ASN A 578 -18.57 -22.47 44.01
CA ASN A 578 -19.35 -22.71 42.83
C ASN A 578 -19.00 -21.74 41.68
N PHE A 579 -18.84 -20.44 41.96
CA PHE A 579 -18.41 -19.48 40.95
C PHE A 579 -17.00 -19.80 40.41
N ARG A 580 -16.08 -20.25 41.25
CA ARG A 580 -14.77 -20.70 40.81
C ARG A 580 -14.81 -21.91 39.88
N LEU A 581 -15.70 -22.88 40.17
CA LEU A 581 -15.91 -24.04 39.29
C LEU A 581 -16.50 -23.63 37.93
N GLU A 582 -17.51 -22.76 37.95
CA GLU A 582 -18.16 -22.26 36.74
C GLU A 582 -17.15 -21.45 35.89
N MET A 583 -16.31 -20.62 36.53
CA MET A 583 -15.24 -19.88 35.85
C MET A 583 -14.20 -20.81 35.21
N LEU A 584 -13.87 -21.93 35.83
CA LEU A 584 -12.97 -22.94 35.23
C LEU A 584 -13.59 -23.56 33.97
N ASP A 585 -14.90 -23.82 33.98
CA ASP A 585 -15.62 -24.34 32.82
C ASP A 585 -15.71 -23.29 31.68
N LEU A 586 -15.98 -22.01 31.99
CA LEU A 586 -15.97 -20.92 31.02
C LEU A 586 -14.59 -20.70 30.40
N ARG A 587 -13.53 -20.74 31.21
CA ARG A 587 -12.14 -20.65 30.71
C ARG A 587 -11.75 -21.85 29.84
N LYS A 588 -12.34 -23.00 30.07
CA LYS A 588 -12.17 -24.17 29.22
C LYS A 588 -12.92 -23.99 27.89
N GLU A 589 -14.18 -23.53 27.94
CA GLU A 589 -14.96 -23.24 26.76
C GLU A 589 -14.29 -22.16 25.87
N LEU A 590 -13.75 -21.11 26.49
CA LEU A 590 -12.98 -20.08 25.80
C LEU A 590 -11.76 -20.67 25.07
N ARG A 591 -11.00 -21.54 25.73
CA ARG A 591 -9.85 -22.21 25.09
C ARG A 591 -10.28 -23.14 23.97
N ASP A 592 -11.41 -23.81 24.10
CA ASP A 592 -11.94 -24.70 23.06
C ASP A 592 -12.40 -23.88 21.85
N VAL A 593 -13.00 -22.71 22.03
CA VAL A 593 -13.36 -21.76 20.96
C VAL A 593 -12.11 -21.28 20.24
N GLN A 594 -11.11 -20.80 20.96
CA GLN A 594 -9.82 -20.34 20.39
C GLN A 594 -9.06 -21.46 19.65
N ARG A 595 -9.18 -22.69 20.14
CA ARG A 595 -8.58 -23.85 19.49
C ARG A 595 -9.32 -24.25 18.22
N SER A 596 -10.66 -24.24 18.24
CA SER A 596 -11.48 -24.58 17.08
C SER A 596 -11.24 -23.63 15.92
N LEU A 597 -11.12 -22.32 16.20
CA LEU A 597 -10.77 -21.32 15.19
C LEU A 597 -9.44 -21.68 14.49
N ARG A 598 -8.42 -22.02 15.27
CA ARG A 598 -7.10 -22.36 14.71
C ARG A 598 -7.13 -23.66 13.92
N GLU A 599 -7.84 -24.68 14.41
CA GLU A 599 -7.98 -25.98 13.73
C GLU A 599 -8.75 -25.86 12.41
N ASP A 600 -9.79 -25.03 12.35
CA ASP A 600 -10.59 -24.82 11.13
C ASP A 600 -9.77 -24.13 10.04
N VAL A 601 -8.98 -23.10 10.39
CA VAL A 601 -8.07 -22.41 9.47
C VAL A 601 -6.97 -23.36 8.94
N GLU A 602 -6.32 -24.13 9.83
CA GLU A 602 -5.27 -25.08 9.44
C GLU A 602 -5.83 -26.24 8.56
N ASN A 603 -7.04 -26.67 8.82
CA ASN A 603 -7.68 -27.71 8.01
C ASN A 603 -8.01 -27.21 6.60
N LEU A 604 -8.52 -25.98 6.48
CA LEU A 604 -8.80 -25.35 5.20
C LEU A 604 -7.53 -25.20 4.36
N GLU A 605 -6.46 -24.66 4.94
CA GLU A 605 -5.17 -24.56 4.24
C GLU A 605 -4.67 -25.92 3.75
N ARG A 606 -4.89 -26.96 4.53
CA ARG A 606 -4.51 -28.33 4.17
C ARG A 606 -5.35 -28.86 3.01
N GLU A 607 -6.67 -28.65 3.02
CA GLU A 607 -7.57 -29.08 1.94
C GLU A 607 -7.23 -28.39 0.63
N VAL A 608 -7.04 -27.07 0.64
CA VAL A 608 -6.67 -26.30 -0.55
C VAL A 608 -5.30 -26.74 -1.10
N ARG A 609 -4.34 -26.99 -0.22
CA ARG A 609 -3.01 -27.49 -0.61
C ARG A 609 -3.10 -28.86 -1.25
N VAL A 610 -3.87 -29.80 -0.67
CA VAL A 610 -4.07 -31.13 -1.21
C VAL A 610 -4.78 -31.06 -2.56
N PHE A 611 -5.82 -30.24 -2.70
CA PHE A 611 -6.54 -30.05 -3.95
C PHE A 611 -5.61 -29.52 -5.05
N ASN A 612 -4.82 -28.47 -4.78
CA ASN A 612 -3.88 -27.90 -5.75
C ASN A 612 -2.79 -28.89 -6.19
N ILE A 613 -2.29 -29.72 -5.29
CA ILE A 613 -1.26 -30.72 -5.61
C ILE A 613 -1.82 -31.84 -6.45
N TRP A 614 -3.04 -32.32 -6.19
CA TRP A 614 -3.61 -33.52 -6.80
C TRP A 614 -4.54 -33.26 -7.98
N ALA A 615 -5.20 -32.09 -8.07
CA ALA A 615 -6.19 -31.82 -9.12
C ALA A 615 -5.58 -31.91 -10.54
N VAL A 616 -4.45 -31.29 -10.78
CA VAL A 616 -3.81 -31.26 -12.10
C VAL A 616 -3.31 -32.64 -12.53
N PRO A 617 -2.57 -33.42 -11.70
CA PRO A 617 -2.18 -34.80 -12.04
C PRO A 617 -3.39 -35.73 -12.29
N LEU A 618 -4.47 -35.54 -11.53
CA LEU A 618 -5.68 -36.37 -11.66
C LEU A 618 -6.40 -36.08 -12.98
N VAL A 619 -6.54 -34.79 -13.36
CA VAL A 619 -7.11 -34.40 -14.66
C VAL A 619 -6.29 -34.97 -15.81
N ILE A 620 -4.96 -34.87 -15.75
CA ILE A 620 -4.06 -35.45 -16.76
C ILE A 620 -4.22 -36.97 -16.84
N ALA A 621 -4.29 -37.66 -15.70
CA ALA A 621 -4.48 -39.11 -15.65
C ALA A 621 -5.84 -39.53 -16.28
N VAL A 622 -6.92 -38.81 -15.95
CA VAL A 622 -8.27 -39.06 -16.52
C VAL A 622 -8.26 -38.84 -18.03
N LEU A 623 -7.66 -37.75 -18.52
CA LEU A 623 -7.54 -37.47 -19.95
C LEU A 623 -6.71 -38.55 -20.67
N ALA A 624 -5.60 -39.02 -20.08
CA ALA A 624 -4.78 -40.08 -20.62
C ALA A 624 -5.55 -41.42 -20.72
N ILE A 625 -6.33 -41.76 -19.68
CA ILE A 625 -7.19 -42.94 -19.67
C ILE A 625 -8.28 -42.82 -20.74
N LEU A 626 -8.97 -41.70 -20.87
CA LEU A 626 -9.98 -41.47 -21.89
C LEU A 626 -9.40 -41.62 -23.30
N LEU A 627 -8.24 -41.02 -23.55
CA LEU A 627 -7.53 -41.17 -24.83
C LEU A 627 -7.13 -42.61 -25.11
N ALA A 628 -6.67 -43.35 -24.11
CA ALA A 628 -6.35 -44.77 -24.24
C ALA A 628 -7.59 -45.60 -24.58
N ILE A 629 -8.74 -45.35 -23.94
CA ILE A 629 -10.03 -45.99 -24.23
C ILE A 629 -10.49 -45.68 -25.65
N VAL A 630 -10.46 -44.42 -26.07
CA VAL A 630 -10.82 -44.01 -27.45
C VAL A 630 -9.94 -44.67 -28.47
N ARG A 631 -8.61 -44.75 -28.25
CA ARG A 631 -7.67 -45.46 -29.12
C ARG A 631 -7.97 -46.96 -29.17
N ARG A 632 -8.33 -47.58 -28.05
CA ARG A 632 -8.68 -49.02 -27.99
C ARG A 632 -9.98 -49.30 -28.75
N ILE A 633 -11.01 -48.44 -28.59
CA ILE A 633 -12.27 -48.56 -29.34
C ILE A 633 -12.06 -48.36 -30.84
N ARG A 634 -11.27 -47.36 -31.25
CA ARG A 634 -10.92 -47.16 -32.68
C ARG A 634 -10.16 -48.35 -33.28
N ARG A 635 -9.20 -48.91 -32.53
CA ARG A 635 -8.49 -50.11 -32.98
C ARG A 635 -9.43 -51.33 -33.10
N SER A 636 -10.36 -51.56 -32.18
CA SER A 636 -11.32 -52.67 -32.24
C SER A 636 -12.32 -52.51 -33.38
N ARG A 637 -12.71 -51.31 -33.75
CA ARG A 637 -13.56 -51.03 -34.93
C ARG A 637 -12.80 -51.27 -36.24
N TYR A 638 -11.52 -50.92 -36.30
CA TYR A 638 -10.69 -51.17 -37.48
C TYR A 638 -10.46 -52.65 -37.73
N HIS A 639 -10.25 -53.46 -36.68
CA HIS A 639 -10.13 -54.91 -36.81
C HIS A 639 -11.43 -55.62 -37.24
N ARG A 640 -12.61 -55.08 -36.89
CA ARG A 640 -13.90 -55.62 -37.36
C ARG A 640 -14.23 -55.24 -38.81
N ALA A 641 -13.71 -54.12 -39.30
CA ALA A 641 -13.94 -53.66 -40.69
C ALA A 641 -12.99 -54.34 -41.72
N VAL A 642 -11.94 -55.01 -41.26
CA VAL A 642 -10.98 -55.73 -42.11
C VAL A 642 -11.31 -57.23 -42.24
N LEU A 643 -12.29 -57.73 -41.45
CA LEU A 643 -12.73 -59.15 -41.46
C LEU A 643 -14.08 -59.36 -42.18
N HIS A 644 -14.61 -58.34 -42.80
CA HIS A 644 -15.70 -58.37 -43.79
C HIS A 644 -15.18 -57.72 -45.10
#